data_5031eae3a4c32d297ce9c9c30628be26
#
_entry.id   5031eae3a4c32d297ce9c9c30628be26
#
_cell.length_a   1.000
_cell.length_b   1.000
_cell.length_c   1.000
_cell.angle_alpha   90.00
_cell.angle_beta   90.00
_cell.angle_gamma   90.00
#
_symmetry.space_group_name_H-M   'P 1'
#
loop_
_entity.id
_entity.type
_entity.pdbx_description
1 polymer ?
#
loop_
_entity_poly.entity_id
_entity_poly.type
_entity_poly.pdbx_seq_one_letter_code
_entity_poly.pdbx_strand_id
1 'polypeptide(L)'
;MNWSAFGKFYLFSNFVFISLSAYSGTIRGRAIDAATGQPVVGATLVIENTKLYNVSGLDGSYQIKNVPVGAHTIRISYVSYRTVSRAVVIQSREHVVTMDLTLETDEDRQLSEVTVKAKRDGSSDRTARDLERNAQQVTNIVSGRAIELSPDLTVANVIQRVSGISIERNSNGDGQYAILRGMDKRYNYTLVNGVKIPSPDNRYRYVPLDIFPAELLDRLEVYKALTPSMEGDAVGGAINMVMRDAPDRLTVLANLATGYSELFFNRPFVGFDTQNIKLKSPYERSGSRYSAGASDFNKASSTYTRQSPPPNLIGSFAIGNRFLNRRLGVMLAGSLQNTFRGSNSLFFNGDVVDTLRGITLSQQSERQYSEHQTRYGLHAKLDFRVNENHKIQWFNALISLTNAQIRETKSTQLGIGGFDPVLGNATLGFETRSRLTKQNIYNSTLQGTHQLGERFGLNWSAVYSTATNQVPDQTYVPLLGIRQNFVETRTTVQDGQRRWEHNTDTDLAGYLNLTLKSSVAGIPVEWMAGGLFRDKQRTNFYNNYTLRPTNPFARYGVDFTDYNQITWTIQNPLGSVASALNYDASEQTASGFLQFRTTGQPLEVIGGVRVEHTNQGYAMKFPIGEDNPTGSQIYTDVLPSLHVRYRPNELTNWRLSYFRSLNRPGFFEIVPYRIVNEEYQERGNPNLKRAIADNIDLRYEFFPRALEQFMVGLFYKHIQNPIEYTLQKDAIRGQDLYYGPGNFGNATNFGLEVDAIKYFRQWGIKANYTYTHSTITTPKSRRIRNPEGDLETITVNQTRSLYGQSAHVANLSLLYKDAARGWDGQLAASYTGPRINTVSQFVDNDLYQKGFVQMDASAEKRLGGGFLLFAKVNNLLNTPTEIFIKNVNGKNSDVPNQDVSGRTLIRRDFYQRSYVLGIRYKL
;
A
#
# COMPACT_ATOMS: atom_id res chain seq x y z
N MET A 1 25.45 54.41 -22.50
CA MET A 1 26.26 54.80 -21.33
C MET A 1 27.07 53.58 -20.92
N ASN A 2 28.38 53.78 -21.00
CA ASN A 2 29.44 52.79 -20.76
C ASN A 2 29.42 52.18 -19.39
N TRP A 3 29.68 50.88 -19.33
CA TRP A 3 30.39 50.29 -18.24
C TRP A 3 31.46 49.36 -18.78
N SER A 4 32.67 49.86 -18.72
CA SER A 4 33.93 49.14 -18.98
C SER A 4 34.69 49.06 -17.64
N ALA A 5 35.50 48.05 -17.54
CA ALA A 5 36.70 47.86 -16.72
C ALA A 5 36.55 47.32 -15.27
N PHE A 6 37.04 46.08 -15.15
CA PHE A 6 38.04 45.68 -14.14
C PHE A 6 38.63 44.36 -14.67
N GLY A 7 39.76 44.23 -15.05
CA GLY A 7 41.09 44.39 -14.51
C GLY A 7 41.71 43.01 -14.34
N LYS A 8 42.53 42.59 -15.30
CA LYS A 8 43.33 41.34 -15.26
C LYS A 8 44.29 41.34 -14.08
N PHE A 9 44.33 40.24 -13.32
CA PHE A 9 45.54 39.87 -12.58
C PHE A 9 45.85 38.40 -12.89
N TYR A 10 46.86 38.21 -13.75
CA TYR A 10 47.60 36.97 -13.91
C TYR A 10 48.67 36.92 -12.84
N LEU A 11 48.64 35.88 -12.01
CA LEU A 11 49.79 35.44 -11.23
C LEU A 11 50.08 34.00 -11.58
N PHE A 12 51.13 33.81 -12.37
CA PHE A 12 51.78 32.54 -12.61
C PHE A 12 52.37 32.05 -11.30
N SER A 13 51.87 30.89 -10.81
CA SER A 13 52.58 30.06 -9.87
C SER A 13 52.75 28.68 -10.47
N ASN A 14 53.92 28.42 -11.00
CA ASN A 14 54.34 27.11 -11.44
C ASN A 14 54.50 26.20 -10.19
N PHE A 15 53.45 25.42 -9.87
CA PHE A 15 53.59 24.23 -9.08
C PHE A 15 53.98 23.07 -9.98
N VAL A 16 55.22 22.69 -9.95
CA VAL A 16 55.71 21.41 -10.48
C VAL A 16 55.05 20.30 -9.66
N PHE A 17 53.98 19.74 -10.16
CA PHE A 17 53.45 18.48 -9.68
C PHE A 17 54.43 17.37 -10.14
N ILE A 18 55.35 16.98 -9.29
CA ILE A 18 55.98 15.68 -9.38
C ILE A 18 54.90 14.65 -9.15
N SER A 19 54.31 14.11 -10.21
CA SER A 19 53.49 12.93 -10.17
C SER A 19 54.38 11.75 -9.75
N LEU A 20 54.40 11.43 -8.46
CA LEU A 20 54.84 10.13 -8.01
C LEU A 20 53.85 9.11 -8.59
N SER A 21 54.19 8.58 -9.76
CA SER A 21 53.52 7.42 -10.34
C SER A 21 53.69 6.27 -9.37
N ALA A 22 52.71 6.05 -8.53
CA ALA A 22 52.72 4.92 -7.58
C ALA A 22 52.83 3.61 -8.40
N TYR A 23 53.94 2.89 -8.23
CA TYR A 23 54.11 1.54 -8.75
C TYR A 23 53.11 0.63 -8.11
N SER A 24 52.14 0.09 -8.89
CA SER A 24 51.03 -0.69 -8.35
C SER A 24 50.70 -1.92 -9.20
N GLY A 25 50.40 -3.05 -8.53
CA GLY A 25 49.92 -4.28 -9.14
C GLY A 25 48.45 -4.56 -8.79
N THR A 26 47.97 -5.74 -9.14
CA THR A 26 46.59 -6.19 -8.90
C THR A 26 46.60 -7.57 -8.22
N ILE A 27 45.78 -7.74 -7.19
CA ILE A 27 45.48 -9.03 -6.57
C ILE A 27 44.07 -9.44 -6.95
N ARG A 28 43.89 -10.63 -7.51
CA ARG A 28 42.57 -11.19 -7.85
C ARG A 28 42.50 -12.67 -7.42
N GLY A 29 41.29 -13.19 -7.28
CA GLY A 29 41.03 -14.58 -6.93
C GLY A 29 39.63 -14.84 -6.51
N ARG A 30 39.39 -15.94 -5.84
CA ARG A 30 38.09 -16.30 -5.30
C ARG A 30 38.16 -16.55 -3.81
N ALA A 31 37.10 -16.16 -3.09
CA ALA A 31 36.85 -16.56 -1.71
C ALA A 31 35.95 -17.79 -1.74
N ILE A 32 36.41 -18.90 -1.16
CA ILE A 32 35.81 -20.22 -1.26
C ILE A 32 35.62 -20.79 0.15
N ASP A 33 34.48 -21.40 0.43
CA ASP A 33 34.21 -22.16 1.66
C ASP A 33 34.98 -23.48 1.67
N ALA A 34 35.71 -23.73 2.72
CA ALA A 34 36.59 -24.92 2.84
C ALA A 34 35.85 -26.25 2.85
N ALA A 35 34.66 -26.29 3.45
CA ALA A 35 33.88 -27.52 3.63
C ALA A 35 33.04 -27.85 2.38
N THR A 36 32.51 -26.82 1.70
CA THR A 36 31.55 -27.02 0.62
C THR A 36 32.12 -26.75 -0.78
N GLY A 37 33.29 -26.11 -0.88
CA GLY A 37 33.86 -25.64 -2.15
C GLY A 37 33.07 -24.54 -2.83
N GLN A 38 32.06 -23.98 -2.15
CA GLN A 38 31.16 -22.97 -2.68
C GLN A 38 31.78 -21.57 -2.55
N PRO A 39 31.46 -20.63 -3.44
CA PRO A 39 31.93 -19.24 -3.32
C PRO A 39 31.35 -18.54 -2.09
N VAL A 40 32.19 -17.88 -1.32
CA VAL A 40 31.79 -17.02 -0.19
C VAL A 40 31.52 -15.64 -0.73
N VAL A 41 30.23 -15.26 -0.77
CA VAL A 41 29.74 -13.99 -1.31
C VAL A 41 29.75 -12.91 -0.23
N GLY A 42 30.30 -11.74 -0.53
CA GLY A 42 30.30 -10.62 0.42
C GLY A 42 31.40 -10.67 1.48
N ALA A 43 32.40 -11.55 1.34
CA ALA A 43 33.58 -11.53 2.21
C ALA A 43 34.38 -10.25 1.96
N THR A 44 34.80 -9.60 3.05
CA THR A 44 35.59 -8.36 3.00
C THR A 44 37.09 -8.71 2.98
N LEU A 45 37.76 -8.24 1.93
CA LEU A 45 39.19 -8.40 1.74
C LEU A 45 39.89 -7.05 1.92
N VAL A 46 40.90 -6.97 2.77
CA VAL A 46 41.63 -5.75 3.08
C VAL A 46 43.13 -6.00 2.94
N ILE A 47 43.87 -5.09 2.32
CA ILE A 47 45.33 -5.10 2.40
C ILE A 47 45.72 -4.36 3.69
N GLU A 48 46.31 -5.08 4.62
CA GLU A 48 46.67 -4.53 5.94
C GLU A 48 47.58 -3.32 5.80
N ASN A 49 47.42 -2.35 6.71
CA ASN A 49 48.14 -1.06 6.72
C ASN A 49 47.88 -0.17 5.48
N THR A 50 46.84 -0.45 4.69
CA THR A 50 46.43 0.40 3.55
C THR A 50 44.95 0.71 3.62
N LYS A 51 44.48 1.60 2.75
CA LYS A 51 43.05 1.86 2.55
C LYS A 51 42.44 0.99 1.44
N LEU A 52 43.19 0.02 0.92
CA LEU A 52 42.75 -0.82 -0.18
C LEU A 52 41.93 -2.00 0.32
N TYR A 53 40.72 -2.14 -0.19
CA TYR A 53 39.82 -3.24 0.14
C TYR A 53 38.94 -3.62 -1.06
N ASN A 54 38.37 -4.79 -1.00
CA ASN A 54 37.37 -5.28 -1.94
C ASN A 54 36.38 -6.19 -1.20
N VAL A 55 35.27 -6.49 -1.84
CA VAL A 55 34.25 -7.43 -1.35
C VAL A 55 34.02 -8.48 -2.42
N SER A 56 34.02 -9.77 -2.02
CA SER A 56 33.83 -10.87 -2.97
C SER A 56 32.45 -10.84 -3.64
N GLY A 57 32.42 -11.07 -4.95
CA GLY A 57 31.24 -11.09 -5.79
C GLY A 57 30.33 -12.32 -5.58
N LEU A 58 29.26 -12.43 -6.37
CA LEU A 58 28.31 -13.54 -6.31
C LEU A 58 28.92 -14.91 -6.63
N ASP A 59 29.99 -14.93 -7.41
CA ASP A 59 30.79 -16.12 -7.75
C ASP A 59 32.01 -16.27 -6.85
N GLY A 60 32.09 -15.49 -5.77
CA GLY A 60 33.22 -15.44 -4.86
C GLY A 60 34.41 -14.64 -5.38
N SER A 61 34.39 -14.17 -6.62
CA SER A 61 35.53 -13.46 -7.22
C SER A 61 35.79 -12.12 -6.54
N TYR A 62 37.07 -11.74 -6.44
CA TYR A 62 37.49 -10.43 -5.95
C TYR A 62 38.65 -9.89 -6.77
N GLN A 63 38.83 -8.57 -6.78
CA GLN A 63 39.93 -7.89 -7.43
C GLN A 63 40.30 -6.59 -6.70
N ILE A 64 41.51 -6.53 -6.14
CA ILE A 64 42.07 -5.33 -5.51
C ILE A 64 43.13 -4.75 -6.45
N LYS A 65 42.84 -3.58 -6.99
CA LYS A 65 43.75 -2.84 -7.88
C LYS A 65 44.58 -1.82 -7.10
N ASN A 66 45.61 -1.35 -7.72
CA ASN A 66 46.51 -0.30 -7.20
C ASN A 66 47.23 -0.71 -5.91
N VAL A 67 47.59 -2.00 -5.78
CA VAL A 67 48.38 -2.47 -4.63
C VAL A 67 49.84 -2.08 -4.87
N PRO A 68 50.49 -1.34 -3.94
CA PRO A 68 51.88 -0.93 -4.10
C PRO A 68 52.84 -2.09 -4.29
N VAL A 69 53.97 -1.88 -4.93
CA VAL A 69 55.03 -2.88 -5.06
C VAL A 69 55.62 -3.13 -3.66
N GLY A 70 55.83 -4.40 -3.31
CA GLY A 70 56.33 -4.81 -2.01
C GLY A 70 55.59 -6.03 -1.44
N ALA A 71 55.96 -6.38 -0.21
CA ALA A 71 55.31 -7.43 0.57
C ALA A 71 54.08 -6.84 1.30
N HIS A 72 52.93 -7.49 1.15
CA HIS A 72 51.67 -7.12 1.76
C HIS A 72 51.03 -8.33 2.43
N THR A 73 50.09 -8.07 3.36
CA THR A 73 49.22 -9.09 3.92
C THR A 73 47.80 -8.79 3.49
N ILE A 74 47.18 -9.72 2.77
CA ILE A 74 45.75 -9.68 2.49
C ILE A 74 45.01 -10.40 3.59
N ARG A 75 44.05 -9.72 4.20
CA ARG A 75 43.16 -10.29 5.22
C ARG A 75 41.75 -10.39 4.68
N ILE A 76 41.21 -11.61 4.73
CA ILE A 76 39.82 -11.87 4.38
C ILE A 76 39.04 -12.19 5.65
N SER A 77 37.91 -11.55 5.81
CA SER A 77 36.98 -11.77 6.91
C SER A 77 35.55 -11.92 6.42
N TYR A 78 34.82 -12.84 7.02
CA TYR A 78 33.42 -13.07 6.78
C TYR A 78 32.72 -13.57 8.04
N VAL A 79 31.43 -13.28 8.18
CA VAL A 79 30.66 -13.69 9.37
C VAL A 79 30.54 -15.22 9.39
N SER A 80 30.75 -15.82 10.58
CA SER A 80 30.79 -17.28 10.80
C SER A 80 31.97 -18.01 10.17
N TYR A 81 33.02 -17.30 9.76
CA TYR A 81 34.24 -17.87 9.25
C TYR A 81 35.44 -17.35 10.04
N ARG A 82 36.46 -18.15 10.19
CA ARG A 82 37.76 -17.74 10.74
C ARG A 82 38.40 -16.72 9.80
N THR A 83 38.89 -15.61 10.36
CA THR A 83 39.61 -14.62 9.57
C THR A 83 40.90 -15.22 9.07
N VAL A 84 41.17 -15.17 7.77
CA VAL A 84 42.38 -15.67 7.15
C VAL A 84 43.25 -14.52 6.70
N SER A 85 44.55 -14.54 7.07
CA SER A 85 45.54 -13.59 6.56
C SER A 85 46.61 -14.37 5.74
N ARG A 86 46.96 -13.85 4.57
CA ARG A 86 47.92 -14.42 3.65
C ARG A 86 48.92 -13.36 3.20
N ALA A 87 50.20 -13.70 3.22
CA ALA A 87 51.24 -12.84 2.65
C ALA A 87 51.20 -12.92 1.11
N VAL A 88 51.39 -11.77 0.47
CA VAL A 88 51.45 -11.61 -0.97
C VAL A 88 52.54 -10.61 -1.34
N VAL A 89 53.32 -10.89 -2.41
CA VAL A 89 54.37 -9.99 -2.86
C VAL A 89 54.04 -9.47 -4.26
N ILE A 90 53.96 -8.16 -4.41
CA ILE A 90 53.83 -7.51 -5.70
C ILE A 90 55.25 -7.15 -6.18
N GLN A 91 55.70 -7.84 -7.23
CA GLN A 91 57.11 -7.76 -7.69
C GLN A 91 57.36 -6.62 -8.64
N SER A 92 56.38 -6.21 -9.44
CA SER A 92 56.53 -5.16 -10.45
C SER A 92 55.23 -4.43 -10.76
N ARG A 93 55.32 -3.35 -11.55
CA ARG A 93 54.20 -2.67 -12.15
C ARG A 93 53.45 -3.64 -13.07
N GLU A 94 52.13 -3.66 -12.98
CA GLU A 94 51.24 -4.57 -13.72
C GLU A 94 51.31 -6.03 -13.28
N HIS A 95 52.04 -6.36 -12.20
CA HIS A 95 52.04 -7.70 -11.68
C HIS A 95 50.64 -8.08 -11.18
N VAL A 96 50.07 -9.12 -11.77
CA VAL A 96 48.78 -9.68 -11.36
C VAL A 96 49.01 -10.95 -10.59
N VAL A 97 48.74 -10.94 -9.28
CA VAL A 97 48.73 -12.12 -8.44
C VAL A 97 47.32 -12.71 -8.40
N THR A 98 47.21 -13.98 -8.81
CA THR A 98 45.96 -14.74 -8.64
C THR A 98 46.06 -15.59 -7.39
N MET A 99 45.11 -15.36 -6.41
CA MET A 99 45.14 -16.06 -5.11
C MET A 99 43.71 -16.39 -4.71
N ASP A 100 43.40 -17.68 -4.65
CA ASP A 100 42.14 -18.14 -4.06
C ASP A 100 42.29 -18.27 -2.55
N LEU A 101 41.31 -17.74 -1.80
CA LEU A 101 41.31 -17.72 -0.35
C LEU A 101 40.19 -18.61 0.18
N THR A 102 40.60 -19.68 0.87
CA THR A 102 39.69 -20.64 1.48
C THR A 102 39.39 -20.25 2.90
N LEU A 103 38.09 -20.15 3.23
CA LEU A 103 37.62 -19.79 4.58
C LEU A 103 37.03 -21.03 5.26
N GLU A 104 37.46 -21.28 6.49
CA GLU A 104 36.90 -22.30 7.37
C GLU A 104 35.82 -21.69 8.27
N THR A 105 34.76 -22.44 8.54
CA THR A 105 33.71 -22.03 9.50
C THR A 105 34.30 -21.99 10.91
N ASP A 106 33.91 -20.97 11.69
CA ASP A 106 34.35 -20.79 13.08
C ASP A 106 33.34 -21.45 14.03
N GLU A 107 33.54 -22.74 14.31
CA GLU A 107 32.63 -23.53 15.15
C GLU A 107 32.61 -23.08 16.62
N ASP A 108 33.64 -22.43 17.14
CA ASP A 108 33.74 -21.95 18.52
C ASP A 108 32.92 -20.69 18.79
N ARG A 109 32.36 -20.04 17.73
CA ARG A 109 31.49 -18.86 17.88
C ARG A 109 29.99 -19.17 17.87
N GLN A 110 29.59 -20.43 17.85
CA GLN A 110 28.16 -20.80 17.82
C GLN A 110 27.45 -20.70 19.18
N LEU A 111 28.10 -20.46 20.29
CA LEU A 111 27.56 -20.55 21.65
C LEU A 111 27.51 -19.24 22.46
N SER A 112 27.93 -18.12 21.94
CA SER A 112 27.68 -16.83 22.58
C SER A 112 26.76 -16.01 21.70
N GLU A 113 25.66 -15.53 22.31
CA GLU A 113 24.78 -14.51 21.79
C GLU A 113 25.62 -13.35 21.24
N VAL A 114 25.96 -13.40 19.94
CA VAL A 114 26.78 -12.37 19.32
C VAL A 114 25.89 -11.12 19.22
N THR A 115 26.06 -10.26 20.20
CA THR A 115 25.67 -8.84 20.06
C THR A 115 26.47 -8.31 18.87
N VAL A 116 25.87 -8.30 17.69
CA VAL A 116 26.52 -7.87 16.44
C VAL A 116 26.84 -6.38 16.57
N LYS A 117 28.09 -6.06 16.90
CA LYS A 117 28.59 -4.68 17.06
C LYS A 117 28.74 -3.90 15.75
N ALA A 118 28.51 -4.49 14.60
CA ALA A 118 28.39 -3.78 13.32
C ALA A 118 26.93 -3.81 12.88
N LYS A 119 26.24 -2.68 12.94
CA LYS A 119 24.90 -2.55 12.41
C LYS A 119 24.98 -2.83 10.90
N ARG A 120 24.48 -4.00 10.47
CA ARG A 120 24.37 -4.36 9.06
C ARG A 120 23.49 -3.31 8.36
N ASP A 121 23.77 -3.01 7.09
CA ASP A 121 22.88 -2.19 6.27
C ASP A 121 21.48 -2.86 6.26
N GLY A 122 20.54 -2.27 7.03
CA GLY A 122 19.20 -2.80 7.23
C GLY A 122 18.41 -2.91 5.94
N SER A 123 18.75 -2.08 4.95
CA SER A 123 18.08 -2.01 3.66
C SER A 123 18.55 -3.06 2.64
N SER A 124 19.55 -3.89 2.95
CA SER A 124 20.11 -4.84 1.99
C SER A 124 19.23 -6.09 1.81
N ASP A 125 19.28 -6.69 0.61
CA ASP A 125 18.57 -7.95 0.30
C ASP A 125 18.99 -9.08 1.26
N ARG A 126 20.26 -9.13 1.63
CA ARG A 126 20.79 -10.11 2.57
C ARG A 126 20.19 -9.95 3.96
N THR A 127 20.16 -8.74 4.50
CA THR A 127 19.54 -8.49 5.81
C THR A 127 18.07 -8.88 5.81
N ALA A 128 17.33 -8.59 4.73
CA ALA A 128 15.95 -9.01 4.60
C ALA A 128 15.80 -10.55 4.65
N ARG A 129 16.68 -11.31 3.96
CA ARG A 129 16.68 -12.80 4.02
C ARG A 129 17.03 -13.33 5.41
N ASP A 130 18.04 -12.73 6.05
CA ASP A 130 18.43 -13.10 7.43
C ASP A 130 17.28 -12.85 8.42
N LEU A 131 16.56 -11.73 8.27
CA LEU A 131 15.40 -11.40 9.10
C LEU A 131 14.22 -12.37 8.87
N GLU A 132 13.93 -12.74 7.61
CA GLU A 132 12.90 -13.75 7.30
C GLU A 132 13.24 -15.10 7.91
N ARG A 133 14.48 -15.58 7.69
CA ARG A 133 14.96 -16.87 8.24
C ARG A 133 14.84 -16.94 9.75
N ASN A 134 15.11 -15.81 10.45
CA ASN A 134 15.11 -15.73 11.90
C ASN A 134 13.80 -15.19 12.50
N ALA A 135 12.82 -14.83 11.68
CA ALA A 135 11.52 -14.35 12.17
C ALA A 135 10.85 -15.37 13.10
N GLN A 136 10.13 -14.87 14.10
CA GLN A 136 9.39 -15.70 15.05
C GLN A 136 8.17 -16.36 14.40
N GLN A 137 7.49 -15.65 13.49
CA GLN A 137 6.28 -16.07 12.78
C GLN A 137 6.50 -16.12 11.27
N VAL A 138 5.51 -16.60 10.54
CA VAL A 138 5.52 -16.61 9.06
C VAL A 138 5.52 -15.17 8.56
N THR A 139 6.62 -14.77 7.92
CA THR A 139 6.87 -13.38 7.48
C THR A 139 7.48 -13.37 6.08
N ASN A 140 7.17 -12.34 5.29
CA ASN A 140 7.91 -11.99 4.07
C ASN A 140 8.43 -10.56 4.18
N ILE A 141 9.66 -10.32 3.70
CA ILE A 141 10.34 -9.02 3.83
C ILE A 141 10.84 -8.55 2.47
N VAL A 142 10.48 -7.32 2.11
CA VAL A 142 11.03 -6.61 0.95
C VAL A 142 12.09 -5.64 1.45
N SER A 143 13.31 -5.79 0.96
CA SER A 143 14.43 -4.92 1.35
C SER A 143 14.29 -3.51 0.75
N GLY A 144 14.92 -2.51 1.38
CA GLY A 144 15.02 -1.17 0.84
C GLY A 144 15.67 -1.14 -0.56
N ARG A 145 16.67 -1.99 -0.80
CA ARG A 145 17.29 -2.10 -2.13
C ARG A 145 16.33 -2.63 -3.19
N ALA A 146 15.50 -3.62 -2.85
CA ALA A 146 14.48 -4.13 -3.76
C ALA A 146 13.40 -3.06 -4.03
N ILE A 147 13.03 -2.24 -3.02
CA ILE A 147 12.13 -1.11 -3.18
C ILE A 147 12.72 -0.06 -4.13
N GLU A 148 13.99 0.30 -3.98
CA GLU A 148 14.68 1.29 -4.82
C GLU A 148 14.75 0.86 -6.29
N LEU A 149 15.06 -0.43 -6.55
CA LEU A 149 15.14 -0.99 -7.91
C LEU A 149 13.76 -1.17 -8.55
N SER A 150 12.73 -1.40 -7.74
CA SER A 150 11.35 -1.56 -8.23
C SER A 150 10.88 -0.33 -9.01
N PRO A 151 10.09 -0.49 -10.08
CA PRO A 151 9.45 0.64 -10.77
C PRO A 151 8.43 1.39 -9.92
N ASP A 152 8.11 0.88 -8.75
CA ASP A 152 7.03 1.34 -7.88
C ASP A 152 7.37 2.65 -7.15
N LEU A 153 6.42 3.58 -7.07
CA LEU A 153 6.57 4.86 -6.37
C LEU A 153 5.91 4.87 -4.99
N THR A 154 4.94 4.00 -4.77
CA THR A 154 4.18 3.92 -3.51
C THR A 154 4.31 2.54 -2.87
N VAL A 155 4.07 2.48 -1.56
CA VAL A 155 4.09 1.22 -0.81
C VAL A 155 3.04 0.24 -1.33
N ALA A 156 1.88 0.72 -1.78
CA ALA A 156 0.84 -0.11 -2.37
C ALA A 156 1.33 -0.93 -3.57
N ASN A 157 2.11 -0.33 -4.46
CA ASN A 157 2.63 -1.03 -5.62
C ASN A 157 3.79 -1.98 -5.26
N VAL A 158 4.66 -1.58 -4.31
CA VAL A 158 5.75 -2.43 -3.82
C VAL A 158 5.23 -3.72 -3.21
N ILE A 159 4.19 -3.66 -2.38
CA ILE A 159 3.67 -4.82 -1.65
C ILE A 159 3.06 -5.87 -2.58
N GLN A 160 2.58 -5.48 -3.76
CA GLN A 160 2.04 -6.40 -4.77
C GLN A 160 3.05 -7.50 -5.16
N ARG A 161 4.34 -7.22 -5.04
CA ARG A 161 5.42 -8.15 -5.40
C ARG A 161 5.75 -9.19 -4.31
N VAL A 162 5.03 -9.16 -3.20
CA VAL A 162 5.12 -10.13 -2.11
C VAL A 162 4.19 -11.31 -2.39
N SER A 163 4.63 -12.52 -2.06
CA SER A 163 3.83 -13.74 -2.19
C SER A 163 2.49 -13.62 -1.47
N GLY A 164 1.41 -14.04 -2.11
CA GLY A 164 0.06 -14.06 -1.54
C GLY A 164 -0.64 -12.72 -1.48
N ILE A 165 -0.11 -11.68 -2.16
CA ILE A 165 -0.70 -10.35 -2.15
C ILE A 165 -1.16 -9.94 -3.54
N SER A 166 -2.41 -9.53 -3.63
CA SER A 166 -2.96 -8.77 -4.75
C SER A 166 -3.36 -7.37 -4.29
N ILE A 167 -3.58 -6.47 -5.25
CA ILE A 167 -3.87 -5.06 -4.96
C ILE A 167 -5.23 -4.67 -5.52
N GLU A 168 -5.97 -3.92 -4.72
CA GLU A 168 -7.09 -3.12 -5.20
C GLU A 168 -6.58 -1.77 -5.70
N ARG A 169 -7.08 -1.32 -6.85
CA ARG A 169 -6.65 -0.10 -7.53
C ARG A 169 -7.72 0.98 -7.47
N ASN A 170 -7.27 2.22 -7.41
CA ASN A 170 -8.13 3.40 -7.48
C ASN A 170 -8.49 3.79 -8.94
N SER A 171 -9.20 4.92 -9.12
CA SER A 171 -9.68 5.40 -10.42
C SER A 171 -8.59 5.75 -11.44
N ASN A 172 -7.36 5.99 -11.00
CA ASN A 172 -6.23 6.32 -11.87
C ASN A 172 -5.30 5.11 -12.14
N GLY A 173 -5.68 3.92 -11.65
CA GLY A 173 -4.93 2.68 -11.82
C GLY A 173 -3.80 2.45 -10.83
N ASP A 174 -3.52 3.38 -9.92
CA ASP A 174 -2.55 3.17 -8.85
C ASP A 174 -3.10 2.17 -7.82
N GLY A 175 -2.21 1.32 -7.28
CA GLY A 175 -2.56 0.43 -6.18
C GLY A 175 -2.90 1.23 -4.94
N GLN A 176 -3.93 0.82 -4.19
CA GLN A 176 -4.37 1.51 -2.98
C GLN A 176 -4.40 0.60 -1.76
N TYR A 177 -5.04 -0.55 -1.85
CA TYR A 177 -5.19 -1.47 -0.72
C TYR A 177 -4.65 -2.85 -1.03
N ALA A 178 -3.98 -3.45 -0.05
CA ALA A 178 -3.48 -4.82 -0.16
C ALA A 178 -4.57 -5.84 0.23
N ILE A 179 -4.64 -6.92 -0.54
CA ILE A 179 -5.48 -8.09 -0.30
C ILE A 179 -4.53 -9.26 -0.05
N LEU A 180 -4.43 -9.70 1.21
CA LEU A 180 -3.51 -10.75 1.64
C LEU A 180 -4.21 -12.11 1.62
N ARG A 181 -3.64 -13.09 0.88
CA ARG A 181 -4.17 -14.45 0.80
C ARG A 181 -5.66 -14.51 0.44
N GLY A 182 -6.09 -13.61 -0.46
CA GLY A 182 -7.50 -13.47 -0.85
C GLY A 182 -8.43 -12.89 0.22
N MET A 183 -7.89 -12.46 1.37
CA MET A 183 -8.65 -11.75 2.40
C MET A 183 -8.74 -10.28 2.07
N ASP A 184 -9.98 -9.77 1.98
CA ASP A 184 -10.24 -8.36 1.70
C ASP A 184 -9.41 -7.42 2.59
N LYS A 185 -9.13 -6.23 2.06
CA LYS A 185 -8.38 -5.14 2.70
C LYS A 185 -8.77 -4.88 4.16
N ARG A 186 -10.04 -5.08 4.53
CA ARG A 186 -10.56 -4.91 5.89
C ARG A 186 -9.91 -5.83 6.92
N TYR A 187 -9.45 -7.01 6.49
CA TYR A 187 -8.86 -8.04 7.34
C TYR A 187 -7.37 -7.86 7.61
N ASN A 188 -6.79 -6.73 7.16
CA ASN A 188 -5.39 -6.40 7.33
C ASN A 188 -5.23 -5.11 8.12
N TYR A 189 -4.16 -4.99 8.93
CA TYR A 189 -3.81 -3.71 9.53
C TYR A 189 -2.40 -3.25 9.16
N THR A 190 -2.18 -1.95 9.25
CA THR A 190 -0.94 -1.29 8.85
C THR A 190 -0.21 -0.74 10.06
N LEU A 191 1.11 -0.99 10.09
CA LEU A 191 2.04 -0.54 11.13
C LEU A 191 3.10 0.39 10.52
N VAL A 192 3.56 1.35 11.31
CA VAL A 192 4.77 2.12 11.08
C VAL A 192 5.72 1.86 12.24
N ASN A 193 6.89 1.28 11.97
CA ASN A 193 7.85 0.84 12.98
C ASN A 193 7.24 -0.02 14.11
N GLY A 194 6.32 -0.92 13.75
CA GLY A 194 5.65 -1.84 14.69
C GLY A 194 4.46 -1.24 15.44
N VAL A 195 4.08 0.00 15.18
CA VAL A 195 2.95 0.69 15.83
C VAL A 195 1.80 0.85 14.84
N LYS A 196 0.59 0.49 15.26
CA LYS A 196 -0.63 0.66 14.45
C LYS A 196 -0.97 2.14 14.30
N ILE A 197 -1.35 2.56 13.10
CA ILE A 197 -1.70 3.92 12.75
C ILE A 197 -3.17 4.04 12.34
N PRO A 198 -3.83 5.20 12.58
CA PRO A 198 -5.20 5.46 12.15
C PRO A 198 -5.29 5.63 10.63
N SER A 199 -6.47 5.37 10.08
CA SER A 199 -6.78 5.59 8.67
C SER A 199 -7.25 7.03 8.42
N PRO A 200 -6.74 7.71 7.39
CA PRO A 200 -7.29 9.00 6.95
C PRO A 200 -8.55 8.83 6.11
N ASP A 201 -8.96 7.61 5.77
CA ASP A 201 -10.16 7.37 4.99
C ASP A 201 -11.41 7.68 5.83
N ASN A 202 -12.40 8.41 5.24
CA ASN A 202 -13.62 8.77 5.95
C ASN A 202 -14.59 7.60 6.15
N ARG A 203 -14.47 6.54 5.36
CA ARG A 203 -15.34 5.36 5.38
C ARG A 203 -14.70 4.15 6.05
N TYR A 204 -13.41 3.95 5.82
CA TYR A 204 -12.74 2.70 6.14
C TYR A 204 -11.71 2.85 7.25
N ARG A 205 -11.61 1.81 8.09
CA ARG A 205 -10.61 1.76 9.17
C ARG A 205 -9.22 1.30 8.70
N TYR A 206 -9.12 0.72 7.52
CA TYR A 206 -7.87 0.28 6.92
C TYR A 206 -7.18 1.40 6.16
N VAL A 207 -5.84 1.42 6.26
CA VAL A 207 -5.03 2.54 5.78
C VAL A 207 -4.73 2.36 4.29
N PRO A 208 -5.01 3.37 3.43
CA PRO A 208 -4.60 3.34 2.03
C PRO A 208 -3.08 3.44 1.94
N LEU A 209 -2.45 2.47 1.23
CA LEU A 209 -1.00 2.39 1.15
C LEU A 209 -0.39 3.28 0.05
N ASP A 210 -1.22 3.85 -0.82
CA ASP A 210 -0.81 4.81 -1.86
C ASP A 210 -0.42 6.18 -1.29
N ILE A 211 -0.81 6.49 -0.05
CA ILE A 211 -0.40 7.73 0.62
C ILE A 211 1.09 7.73 1.00
N PHE A 212 1.71 6.53 1.14
CA PHE A 212 3.10 6.39 1.61
C PHE A 212 4.08 6.36 0.44
N PRO A 213 5.02 7.35 0.36
CA PRO A 213 6.16 7.27 -0.55
C PRO A 213 7.07 6.09 -0.19
N ALA A 214 7.39 5.25 -1.18
CA ALA A 214 8.20 4.06 -0.95
C ALA A 214 9.66 4.39 -0.57
N GLU A 215 10.17 5.56 -0.95
CA GLU A 215 11.54 6.00 -0.70
C GLU A 215 11.87 6.25 0.78
N LEU A 216 10.85 6.43 1.63
CA LEU A 216 11.04 6.64 3.07
C LEU A 216 11.36 5.35 3.83
N LEU A 217 11.13 4.19 3.20
CA LEU A 217 11.26 2.91 3.87
C LEU A 217 12.70 2.40 3.88
N ASP A 218 13.08 1.77 4.99
CA ASP A 218 14.23 0.88 5.10
C ASP A 218 13.89 -0.52 4.57
N ARG A 219 12.69 -1.01 4.90
CA ARG A 219 12.12 -2.27 4.42
C ARG A 219 10.62 -2.33 4.66
N LEU A 220 9.97 -3.30 4.01
CA LEU A 220 8.56 -3.62 4.20
C LEU A 220 8.44 -5.05 4.72
N GLU A 221 7.77 -5.25 5.84
CA GLU A 221 7.55 -6.55 6.47
C GLU A 221 6.08 -6.92 6.40
N VAL A 222 5.79 -8.14 5.97
CA VAL A 222 4.42 -8.67 5.92
C VAL A 222 4.32 -9.87 6.85
N TYR A 223 3.62 -9.70 7.95
CA TYR A 223 3.35 -10.75 8.92
C TYR A 223 2.09 -11.50 8.52
N LYS A 224 2.21 -12.82 8.29
CA LYS A 224 1.09 -13.69 7.87
C LYS A 224 0.54 -14.53 9.01
N ALA A 225 1.21 -14.53 10.15
CA ALA A 225 0.77 -15.15 11.39
C ALA A 225 1.02 -14.19 12.56
N LEU A 226 0.17 -14.22 13.60
CA LEU A 226 0.23 -13.34 14.76
C LEU A 226 0.72 -14.09 15.99
N THR A 227 1.72 -13.52 16.68
CA THR A 227 2.16 -13.94 18.01
C THR A 227 1.30 -13.29 19.10
N PRO A 228 1.27 -13.79 20.35
CA PRO A 228 0.48 -13.19 21.44
C PRO A 228 0.81 -11.73 21.72
N SER A 229 2.03 -11.30 21.44
CA SER A 229 2.48 -9.91 21.62
C SER A 229 1.91 -8.93 20.58
N MET A 230 1.36 -9.43 19.46
CA MET A 230 0.75 -8.64 18.40
C MET A 230 -0.74 -8.42 18.66
N GLU A 231 -1.29 -7.31 18.15
CA GLU A 231 -2.74 -7.04 18.20
C GLU A 231 -3.51 -8.07 17.36
N GLY A 232 -4.68 -8.50 17.85
CA GLY A 232 -5.46 -9.57 17.23
C GLY A 232 -6.24 -9.19 15.97
N ASP A 233 -6.29 -7.91 15.61
CA ASP A 233 -7.15 -7.33 14.56
C ASP A 233 -6.59 -7.54 13.13
N ALA A 234 -6.16 -8.78 12.81
CA ALA A 234 -5.61 -9.14 11.49
C ALA A 234 -5.91 -10.60 11.12
N VAL A 235 -7.02 -10.84 10.46
CA VAL A 235 -7.36 -12.17 9.90
C VAL A 235 -6.50 -12.48 8.68
N GLY A 236 -6.23 -11.50 7.82
CA GLY A 236 -5.38 -11.63 6.64
C GLY A 236 -3.90 -11.58 6.99
N GLY A 237 -3.49 -10.61 7.79
CA GLY A 237 -2.13 -10.35 8.21
C GLY A 237 -1.87 -8.88 8.56
N ALA A 238 -0.61 -8.56 8.87
CA ALA A 238 -0.19 -7.20 9.19
C ALA A 238 0.94 -6.74 8.27
N ILE A 239 0.90 -5.46 7.88
CA ILE A 239 1.87 -4.81 7.00
C ILE A 239 2.64 -3.79 7.83
N ASN A 240 3.94 -4.01 8.03
CA ASN A 240 4.80 -3.13 8.81
C ASN A 240 5.76 -2.36 7.89
N MET A 241 5.57 -1.07 7.83
CA MET A 241 6.47 -0.14 7.16
C MET A 241 7.58 0.27 8.12
N VAL A 242 8.77 -0.29 7.93
CA VAL A 242 9.94 0.06 8.72
C VAL A 242 10.63 1.25 8.08
N MET A 243 10.61 2.37 8.78
CA MET A 243 11.23 3.61 8.32
C MET A 243 12.75 3.60 8.56
N ARG A 244 13.47 4.42 7.82
CA ARG A 244 14.95 4.48 7.90
C ARG A 244 15.44 4.84 9.29
N ASP A 245 16.53 4.19 9.71
CA ASP A 245 17.22 4.37 11.00
C ASP A 245 18.47 5.24 10.85
N ALA A 246 18.92 5.85 11.96
CA ALA A 246 20.18 6.58 11.98
C ALA A 246 21.38 5.66 11.70
N PRO A 247 22.14 5.90 10.62
CA PRO A 247 23.32 5.10 10.27
C PRO A 247 24.50 5.42 11.20
N ASP A 248 25.48 4.51 11.25
CA ASP A 248 26.67 4.70 12.10
C ASP A 248 27.69 5.70 11.54
N ARG A 249 27.54 6.10 10.28
CA ARG A 249 28.35 7.13 9.58
C ARG A 249 27.42 8.10 8.89
N LEU A 250 27.91 9.29 8.61
CA LEU A 250 27.16 10.23 7.79
C LEU A 250 26.76 9.55 6.47
N THR A 251 25.48 9.53 6.23
CA THR A 251 24.88 9.00 5.00
C THR A 251 23.96 10.06 4.47
N VAL A 252 24.11 10.35 3.19
CA VAL A 252 23.26 11.27 2.43
C VAL A 252 22.73 10.52 1.23
N LEU A 253 21.41 10.45 1.12
CA LEU A 253 20.71 9.92 -0.04
C LEU A 253 19.88 11.06 -0.63
N ALA A 254 19.92 11.23 -1.93
CA ALA A 254 19.06 12.17 -2.64
C ALA A 254 18.61 11.57 -3.96
N ASN A 255 17.33 11.72 -4.29
CA ASN A 255 16.76 11.34 -5.58
C ASN A 255 16.07 12.53 -6.20
N LEU A 256 16.21 12.68 -7.50
CA LEU A 256 15.43 13.61 -8.30
C LEU A 256 15.04 12.91 -9.60
N ALA A 257 13.75 12.92 -9.92
CA ALA A 257 13.23 12.29 -11.11
C ALA A 257 12.10 13.12 -11.73
N THR A 258 11.94 12.94 -13.02
CA THR A 258 10.82 13.47 -13.80
C THR A 258 10.11 12.32 -14.50
N GLY A 259 8.88 12.53 -14.92
CA GLY A 259 8.12 11.49 -15.62
C GLY A 259 6.91 12.03 -16.34
N TYR A 260 6.27 11.18 -17.13
CA TYR A 260 5.07 11.55 -17.87
C TYR A 260 4.14 10.35 -18.07
N SER A 261 2.80 10.61 -18.13
CA SER A 261 1.82 9.60 -18.47
C SER A 261 1.46 9.68 -19.95
N GLU A 262 1.54 8.55 -20.67
CA GLU A 262 1.17 8.44 -22.09
C GLU A 262 -0.28 8.85 -22.34
N LEU A 263 -1.16 8.77 -21.34
CA LEU A 263 -2.54 9.21 -21.42
C LEU A 263 -2.70 10.65 -21.93
N PHE A 264 -1.77 11.53 -21.57
CA PHE A 264 -1.81 12.94 -21.93
C PHE A 264 -1.02 13.31 -23.20
N PHE A 265 -0.57 12.33 -23.98
CA PHE A 265 -0.03 12.59 -25.32
C PHE A 265 -1.13 13.00 -26.30
N ASN A 266 -2.31 12.38 -26.17
CA ASN A 266 -3.43 12.57 -27.11
C ASN A 266 -4.68 13.18 -26.45
N ARG A 267 -4.61 13.57 -25.18
CA ARG A 267 -5.72 14.14 -24.42
C ARG A 267 -5.21 15.26 -23.52
N PRO A 268 -5.89 16.43 -23.46
CA PRO A 268 -5.55 17.47 -22.50
C PRO A 268 -5.82 16.98 -21.07
N PHE A 269 -5.04 17.48 -20.13
CA PHE A 269 -5.34 17.42 -18.70
C PHE A 269 -6.36 18.50 -18.37
N VAL A 270 -7.40 18.13 -17.65
CA VAL A 270 -8.41 19.08 -17.15
C VAL A 270 -8.14 19.34 -15.67
N GLY A 271 -7.88 20.58 -15.34
CA GLY A 271 -7.63 21.03 -13.98
C GLY A 271 -8.67 22.06 -13.51
N PHE A 272 -8.66 22.40 -12.23
CA PHE A 272 -9.46 23.48 -11.63
C PHE A 272 -8.63 24.25 -10.59
N ASP A 273 -9.11 25.43 -10.18
CA ASP A 273 -8.43 26.28 -9.20
C ASP A 273 -8.54 25.67 -7.79
N THR A 274 -7.47 25.02 -7.34
CA THR A 274 -7.37 24.37 -6.03
C THR A 274 -6.94 25.31 -4.91
N GLN A 275 -6.41 26.50 -5.24
CA GLN A 275 -5.87 27.44 -4.26
C GLN A 275 -6.98 28.23 -3.58
N ASN A 276 -8.01 28.57 -4.33
CA ASN A 276 -9.13 29.38 -3.85
C ASN A 276 -10.34 28.57 -3.34
N ILE A 277 -10.21 27.24 -3.20
CA ILE A 277 -11.26 26.39 -2.63
C ILE A 277 -11.49 26.73 -1.16
N LYS A 278 -12.73 26.98 -0.79
CA LYS A 278 -13.13 27.22 0.60
C LYS A 278 -13.18 25.92 1.39
N LEU A 279 -12.29 25.78 2.38
CA LEU A 279 -12.15 24.53 3.15
C LEU A 279 -13.37 24.24 4.03
N LYS A 280 -14.09 25.26 4.47
CA LYS A 280 -15.27 25.16 5.32
C LYS A 280 -16.53 25.55 4.55
N SER A 281 -17.62 24.81 4.79
CA SER A 281 -18.94 25.09 4.25
C SER A 281 -19.50 26.44 4.75
N PRO A 282 -20.53 27.05 4.10
CA PRO A 282 -21.21 28.22 4.61
C PRO A 282 -21.72 28.03 6.05
N TYR A 283 -22.29 26.87 6.37
CA TYR A 283 -22.72 26.50 7.72
C TYR A 283 -21.59 26.61 8.76
N GLU A 284 -20.40 26.08 8.46
CA GLU A 284 -19.26 26.10 9.39
C GLU A 284 -18.66 27.52 9.55
N ARG A 285 -18.74 28.34 8.50
CA ARG A 285 -18.22 29.72 8.52
C ARG A 285 -19.11 30.73 9.22
N SER A 286 -20.41 30.55 9.07
CA SER A 286 -21.39 31.56 9.44
C SER A 286 -22.40 31.09 10.51
N GLY A 287 -22.33 29.83 10.92
CA GLY A 287 -23.14 29.24 12.00
C GLY A 287 -24.38 28.49 11.51
N SER A 288 -25.04 27.81 12.46
CA SER A 288 -26.13 26.85 12.18
C SER A 288 -27.44 27.48 11.68
N ARG A 289 -27.62 28.76 11.86
CA ARG A 289 -28.82 29.48 11.41
C ARG A 289 -28.59 30.29 10.13
N TYR A 290 -27.42 30.21 9.55
CA TYR A 290 -27.07 30.96 8.37
C TYR A 290 -27.73 30.39 7.13
N SER A 291 -28.47 31.20 6.40
CA SER A 291 -29.11 30.87 5.13
C SER A 291 -28.15 31.23 3.98
N ALA A 292 -27.53 30.21 3.38
CA ALA A 292 -26.56 30.40 2.32
C ALA A 292 -27.21 30.88 1.01
N GLY A 293 -26.63 31.92 0.40
CA GLY A 293 -26.94 32.38 -0.94
C GLY A 293 -25.95 31.94 -1.99
N ALA A 294 -26.23 32.20 -3.26
CA ALA A 294 -25.34 31.81 -4.38
C ALA A 294 -23.94 32.45 -4.26
N SER A 295 -23.82 33.65 -3.66
CA SER A 295 -22.54 34.33 -3.44
C SER A 295 -21.62 33.67 -2.42
N ASP A 296 -22.15 32.76 -1.59
CA ASP A 296 -21.33 31.98 -0.63
C ASP A 296 -20.44 30.92 -1.30
N PHE A 297 -20.81 30.49 -2.50
CA PHE A 297 -20.15 29.51 -3.28
C PHE A 297 -19.22 30.15 -4.30
N ASN A 298 -17.91 30.03 -4.12
CA ASN A 298 -16.95 30.56 -5.08
C ASN A 298 -16.94 29.75 -6.39
N LYS A 299 -16.38 30.35 -7.43
CA LYS A 299 -16.30 29.75 -8.75
C LYS A 299 -15.08 28.83 -8.94
N ALA A 300 -14.19 28.72 -7.94
CA ALA A 300 -12.92 28.02 -8.05
C ALA A 300 -13.08 26.56 -8.46
N SER A 301 -14.03 25.81 -7.85
CA SER A 301 -14.30 24.41 -8.14
C SER A 301 -15.06 24.16 -9.46
N SER A 302 -15.52 25.23 -10.14
CA SER A 302 -16.21 25.18 -11.45
C SER A 302 -15.48 25.95 -12.56
N THR A 303 -14.29 26.48 -12.28
CA THR A 303 -13.42 27.12 -13.29
C THR A 303 -12.38 26.10 -13.76
N TYR A 304 -12.52 25.65 -15.00
CA TYR A 304 -11.71 24.58 -15.56
C TYR A 304 -10.65 25.09 -16.54
N THR A 305 -9.47 24.47 -16.49
CA THR A 305 -8.38 24.70 -17.44
C THR A 305 -8.10 23.41 -18.21
N ARG A 306 -7.86 23.52 -19.52
CA ARG A 306 -7.51 22.39 -20.39
C ARG A 306 -6.17 22.67 -21.03
N GLN A 307 -5.15 21.87 -20.67
CA GLN A 307 -3.78 22.04 -21.15
C GLN A 307 -3.00 20.74 -21.04
N SER A 308 -1.86 20.65 -21.71
CA SER A 308 -0.91 19.58 -21.47
C SER A 308 -0.36 19.73 -20.04
N PRO A 309 -0.36 18.67 -19.20
CA PRO A 309 0.19 18.77 -17.87
C PRO A 309 1.71 18.94 -17.92
N PRO A 310 2.33 19.63 -16.95
CA PRO A 310 3.77 19.65 -16.83
C PRO A 310 4.30 18.24 -16.51
N PRO A 311 5.57 17.94 -16.77
CA PRO A 311 6.17 16.69 -16.36
C PRO A 311 6.04 16.46 -14.84
N ASN A 312 5.86 15.21 -14.43
CA ASN A 312 5.86 14.82 -13.04
C ASN A 312 7.20 15.18 -12.38
N LEU A 313 7.17 15.57 -11.11
CA LEU A 313 8.36 15.85 -10.31
C LEU A 313 8.36 14.91 -9.10
N ILE A 314 9.45 14.16 -8.92
CA ILE A 314 9.65 13.24 -7.81
C ILE A 314 11.00 13.54 -7.19
N GLY A 315 11.00 13.89 -5.91
CA GLY A 315 12.21 14.19 -5.15
C GLY A 315 12.18 13.48 -3.80
N SER A 316 13.34 13.01 -3.34
CA SER A 316 13.48 12.51 -1.97
C SER A 316 14.89 12.72 -1.45
N PHE A 317 15.00 12.83 -0.14
CA PHE A 317 16.29 12.89 0.55
C PHE A 317 16.23 12.08 1.84
N ALA A 318 17.38 11.61 2.28
CA ALA A 318 17.57 11.08 3.62
C ALA A 318 19.00 11.40 4.09
N ILE A 319 19.10 11.97 5.28
CA ILE A 319 20.36 12.32 5.92
C ILE A 319 20.36 11.79 7.35
N GLY A 320 21.42 11.11 7.70
CA GLY A 320 21.56 10.57 9.05
C GLY A 320 23.00 10.43 9.48
N ASN A 321 23.22 10.49 10.80
CA ASN A 321 24.53 10.29 11.41
C ASN A 321 24.36 9.93 12.89
N ARG A 322 25.50 9.56 13.53
CA ARG A 322 25.59 9.40 14.97
C ARG A 322 26.60 10.36 15.57
N PHE A 323 26.17 11.02 16.64
CA PHE A 323 26.95 12.00 17.43
C PHE A 323 27.21 11.47 18.83
N LEU A 324 27.95 12.25 19.63
CA LEU A 324 28.26 11.96 21.03
C LEU A 324 28.82 10.52 21.22
N ASN A 325 29.93 10.23 20.55
CA ASN A 325 30.54 8.88 20.56
C ASN A 325 29.55 7.78 20.17
N ARG A 326 28.72 8.03 19.13
CA ARG A 326 27.67 7.15 18.60
C ARG A 326 26.47 6.90 19.54
N ARG A 327 26.34 7.69 20.62
CA ARG A 327 25.21 7.58 21.55
C ARG A 327 23.92 8.19 20.95
N LEU A 328 24.03 9.36 20.29
CA LEU A 328 22.90 10.05 19.69
C LEU A 328 22.82 9.77 18.19
N GLY A 329 21.83 9.02 17.76
CA GLY A 329 21.48 8.83 16.35
C GLY A 329 20.43 9.84 15.91
N VAL A 330 20.68 10.48 14.76
CA VAL A 330 19.74 11.43 14.13
C VAL A 330 19.49 10.96 12.71
N MET A 331 18.23 10.86 12.31
CA MET A 331 17.78 10.55 10.97
C MET A 331 16.69 11.51 10.55
N LEU A 332 16.86 12.14 9.40
CA LEU A 332 15.84 12.95 8.75
C LEU A 332 15.67 12.46 7.30
N ALA A 333 14.44 12.19 6.90
CA ALA A 333 14.12 11.81 5.53
C ALA A 333 12.87 12.53 5.06
N GLY A 334 12.83 12.87 3.77
CA GLY A 334 11.70 13.51 3.13
C GLY A 334 11.48 13.03 1.70
N SER A 335 10.25 13.07 1.25
CA SER A 335 9.86 12.77 -0.13
C SER A 335 8.78 13.74 -0.59
N LEU A 336 8.87 14.16 -1.84
CA LEU A 336 7.88 14.96 -2.55
C LEU A 336 7.60 14.30 -3.90
N GLN A 337 6.33 14.05 -4.19
CA GLN A 337 5.89 13.55 -5.49
C GLN A 337 4.75 14.44 -5.98
N ASN A 338 4.94 15.09 -7.13
CA ASN A 338 3.94 15.89 -7.83
C ASN A 338 3.65 15.24 -9.17
N THR A 339 2.48 14.62 -9.31
CA THR A 339 2.19 13.71 -10.43
C THR A 339 0.84 14.02 -11.06
N PHE A 340 0.78 13.89 -12.38
CA PHE A 340 -0.42 14.00 -13.19
C PHE A 340 -0.81 12.61 -13.69
N ARG A 341 -2.00 12.16 -13.33
CA ARG A 341 -2.55 10.83 -13.57
C ARG A 341 -3.96 10.93 -14.13
N GLY A 342 -4.52 9.82 -14.55
CA GLY A 342 -5.90 9.73 -14.99
C GLY A 342 -6.24 8.40 -15.63
N SER A 343 -7.46 8.30 -16.13
CA SER A 343 -7.95 7.15 -16.90
C SER A 343 -9.05 7.56 -17.87
N ASN A 344 -9.26 6.71 -18.89
CA ASN A 344 -10.49 6.69 -19.67
C ASN A 344 -11.27 5.44 -19.26
N SER A 345 -12.55 5.62 -18.94
CA SER A 345 -13.40 4.55 -18.42
C SER A 345 -14.69 4.48 -19.23
N LEU A 346 -15.07 3.27 -19.64
CA LEU A 346 -16.38 2.93 -20.16
C LEU A 346 -17.14 2.21 -19.05
N PHE A 347 -18.33 2.70 -18.71
CA PHE A 347 -19.12 2.19 -17.60
C PHE A 347 -20.59 2.00 -18.02
N PHE A 348 -21.21 0.93 -17.52
CA PHE A 348 -22.61 0.62 -17.78
C PHE A 348 -23.40 0.48 -16.48
N ASN A 349 -24.55 1.13 -16.42
CA ASN A 349 -25.58 0.91 -15.40
C ASN A 349 -26.69 0.03 -15.97
N GLY A 350 -27.37 -0.70 -15.09
CA GLY A 350 -28.50 -1.53 -15.48
C GLY A 350 -29.19 -2.14 -14.27
N ASP A 351 -30.35 -2.80 -14.53
CA ASP A 351 -31.19 -3.43 -13.53
C ASP A 351 -31.41 -4.91 -13.84
N VAL A 352 -31.49 -5.71 -12.77
CA VAL A 352 -31.85 -7.13 -12.86
C VAL A 352 -33.37 -7.25 -12.71
N VAL A 353 -34.07 -7.26 -13.83
CA VAL A 353 -35.54 -7.46 -13.85
C VAL A 353 -35.88 -8.94 -13.66
N ASP A 354 -35.13 -9.82 -14.34
CA ASP A 354 -35.25 -11.27 -14.25
C ASP A 354 -33.85 -11.87 -14.05
N THR A 355 -33.64 -12.62 -12.96
CA THR A 355 -32.32 -13.16 -12.62
C THR A 355 -31.81 -14.20 -13.60
N LEU A 356 -32.70 -14.92 -14.29
CA LEU A 356 -32.32 -15.91 -15.30
C LEU A 356 -31.79 -15.26 -16.58
N ARG A 357 -32.25 -14.03 -16.87
CA ARG A 357 -31.79 -13.26 -18.03
C ARG A 357 -30.60 -12.34 -17.74
N GLY A 358 -30.27 -12.14 -16.45
CA GLY A 358 -29.20 -11.25 -16.05
C GLY A 358 -29.59 -9.76 -16.10
N ILE A 359 -28.55 -8.89 -16.06
CA ILE A 359 -28.72 -7.43 -16.04
C ILE A 359 -29.17 -6.90 -17.39
N THR A 360 -30.19 -6.04 -17.41
CA THR A 360 -30.57 -5.21 -18.57
C THR A 360 -29.89 -3.86 -18.43
N LEU A 361 -29.08 -3.49 -19.41
CA LEU A 361 -28.35 -2.21 -19.37
C LEU A 361 -29.31 -1.05 -19.67
N SER A 362 -29.24 -0.03 -18.81
CA SER A 362 -30.07 1.19 -18.89
C SER A 362 -29.29 2.42 -19.31
N GLN A 363 -27.97 2.42 -19.10
CA GLN A 363 -27.11 3.57 -19.40
C GLN A 363 -25.70 3.12 -19.76
N GLN A 364 -25.08 3.76 -20.74
CA GLN A 364 -23.65 3.73 -21.05
C GLN A 364 -23.05 5.07 -20.66
N SER A 365 -21.87 5.07 -20.01
CA SER A 365 -21.14 6.28 -19.62
C SER A 365 -19.68 6.19 -20.06
N GLU A 366 -19.22 7.19 -20.79
CA GLU A 366 -17.81 7.42 -21.09
C GLU A 366 -17.27 8.44 -20.12
N ARG A 367 -16.29 8.04 -19.29
CA ARG A 367 -15.73 8.86 -18.23
C ARG A 367 -14.26 9.16 -18.50
N GLN A 368 -13.86 10.40 -18.33
CA GLN A 368 -12.47 10.84 -18.38
C GLN A 368 -12.07 11.40 -17.02
N TYR A 369 -11.05 10.80 -16.44
CA TYR A 369 -10.48 11.25 -15.18
C TYR A 369 -9.16 11.99 -15.42
N SER A 370 -9.03 13.15 -14.82
CA SER A 370 -7.77 13.91 -14.70
C SER A 370 -7.48 14.15 -13.23
N GLU A 371 -6.32 13.71 -12.76
CA GLU A 371 -5.93 13.78 -11.34
C GLU A 371 -4.55 14.40 -11.19
N HIS A 372 -4.47 15.48 -10.42
CA HIS A 372 -3.22 16.08 -9.96
C HIS A 372 -2.99 15.66 -8.52
N GLN A 373 -1.95 14.87 -8.28
CA GLN A 373 -1.61 14.35 -6.97
C GLN A 373 -0.31 15.00 -6.48
N THR A 374 -0.38 15.62 -5.30
CA THR A 374 0.80 16.04 -4.55
C THR A 374 0.90 15.20 -3.29
N ARG A 375 1.98 14.44 -3.18
CA ARG A 375 2.26 13.58 -2.03
C ARG A 375 3.57 14.01 -1.41
N TYR A 376 3.58 14.19 -0.09
CA TYR A 376 4.82 14.41 0.64
C TYR A 376 4.85 13.58 1.91
N GLY A 377 6.07 13.22 2.30
CA GLY A 377 6.33 12.54 3.53
C GLY A 377 7.57 13.11 4.21
N LEU A 378 7.51 13.27 5.52
CA LEU A 378 8.64 13.62 6.35
C LEU A 378 8.76 12.59 7.46
N HIS A 379 9.98 12.14 7.72
CA HIS A 379 10.32 11.23 8.80
C HIS A 379 11.51 11.79 9.56
N ALA A 380 11.37 11.93 10.87
CA ALA A 380 12.44 12.32 11.78
C ALA A 380 12.55 11.29 12.91
N LYS A 381 13.75 10.80 13.15
CA LYS A 381 14.03 9.85 14.23
C LYS A 381 15.26 10.28 15.01
N LEU A 382 15.10 10.35 16.32
CA LEU A 382 16.17 10.48 17.29
C LEU A 382 16.26 9.19 18.08
N ASP A 383 17.45 8.63 18.23
CA ASP A 383 17.68 7.52 19.14
C ASP A 383 18.88 7.85 20.04
N PHE A 384 18.66 7.72 21.35
CA PHE A 384 19.68 7.98 22.37
C PHE A 384 19.99 6.71 23.15
N ARG A 385 21.23 6.27 23.07
CA ARG A 385 21.79 5.18 23.87
C ARG A 385 22.39 5.77 25.15
N VAL A 386 21.64 5.65 26.25
CA VAL A 386 22.16 6.07 27.57
C VAL A 386 23.41 5.25 27.90
N ASN A 387 23.31 3.93 27.66
CA ASN A 387 24.42 2.96 27.72
C ASN A 387 24.06 1.75 26.84
N GLU A 388 24.77 0.65 26.90
CA GLU A 388 24.50 -0.56 26.09
C GLU A 388 23.17 -1.23 26.44
N ASN A 389 22.66 -1.01 27.67
CA ASN A 389 21.43 -1.65 28.17
C ASN A 389 20.19 -0.76 28.08
N HIS A 390 20.35 0.53 27.88
CA HIS A 390 19.24 1.49 27.91
C HIS A 390 19.24 2.37 26.68
N LYS A 391 18.15 2.28 25.90
CA LYS A 391 17.93 3.04 24.67
C LYS A 391 16.56 3.70 24.71
N ILE A 392 16.50 4.97 24.33
CA ILE A 392 15.27 5.73 24.10
C ILE A 392 15.24 6.14 22.64
N GLN A 393 14.08 6.05 22.01
CA GLN A 393 13.86 6.44 20.61
C GLN A 393 12.63 7.31 20.53
N TRP A 394 12.72 8.35 19.75
CA TRP A 394 11.57 9.18 19.40
C TRP A 394 11.51 9.33 17.89
N PHE A 395 10.43 8.92 17.29
CA PHE A 395 10.23 9.08 15.87
C PHE A 395 8.91 9.77 15.55
N ASN A 396 8.95 10.56 14.48
CA ASN A 396 7.84 11.30 13.96
C ASN A 396 7.71 11.03 12.47
N ALA A 397 6.50 10.82 12.00
CA ALA A 397 6.18 10.69 10.59
C ALA A 397 4.99 11.58 10.26
N LEU A 398 5.15 12.41 9.25
CA LEU A 398 4.08 13.21 8.64
C LEU A 398 3.95 12.79 7.19
N ILE A 399 2.78 12.28 6.82
CA ILE A 399 2.48 11.81 5.48
C ILE A 399 1.24 12.56 4.98
N SER A 400 1.30 13.09 3.77
CA SER A 400 0.20 13.85 3.18
C SER A 400 0.00 13.48 1.72
N LEU A 401 -1.27 13.38 1.32
CA LEU A 401 -1.71 13.24 -0.06
C LEU A 401 -2.79 14.27 -0.35
N THR A 402 -2.54 15.15 -1.30
CA THR A 402 -3.54 16.03 -1.89
C THR A 402 -3.85 15.52 -3.30
N ASN A 403 -5.11 15.24 -3.58
CA ASN A 403 -5.58 14.77 -4.89
C ASN A 403 -6.67 15.72 -5.42
N ALA A 404 -6.37 16.43 -6.49
CA ALA A 404 -7.34 17.24 -7.23
C ALA A 404 -7.80 16.44 -8.45
N GLN A 405 -9.07 16.01 -8.45
CA GLN A 405 -9.66 15.17 -9.47
C GLN A 405 -10.78 15.89 -10.22
N ILE A 406 -10.74 15.84 -11.53
CA ILE A 406 -11.90 16.13 -12.39
C ILE A 406 -12.33 14.81 -13.04
N ARG A 407 -13.64 14.57 -13.05
CA ARG A 407 -14.28 13.54 -13.82
C ARG A 407 -15.28 14.20 -14.77
N GLU A 408 -15.08 14.04 -16.05
CA GLU A 408 -16.02 14.36 -17.09
C GLU A 408 -16.70 13.08 -17.56
N THR A 409 -18.03 13.11 -17.63
CA THR A 409 -18.84 11.95 -18.01
C THR A 409 -19.77 12.36 -19.14
N LYS A 410 -19.78 11.56 -20.22
CA LYS A 410 -20.83 11.59 -21.25
C LYS A 410 -21.63 10.30 -21.12
N SER A 411 -22.91 10.40 -20.83
CA SER A 411 -23.77 9.22 -20.68
C SER A 411 -24.83 9.18 -21.79
N THR A 412 -25.17 7.96 -22.19
CA THR A 412 -26.23 7.65 -23.16
C THR A 412 -27.24 6.77 -22.46
N GLN A 413 -28.49 7.23 -22.37
CA GLN A 413 -29.60 6.43 -21.86
C GLN A 413 -29.97 5.37 -22.88
N LEU A 414 -30.09 4.12 -22.47
CA LEU A 414 -30.34 2.95 -23.35
C LEU A 414 -31.76 2.40 -23.21
N GLY A 415 -32.41 2.65 -22.06
CA GLY A 415 -33.72 2.06 -21.71
C GLY A 415 -34.91 3.00 -21.79
N ILE A 416 -34.68 4.30 -21.71
CA ILE A 416 -35.73 5.33 -21.66
C ILE A 416 -35.41 6.43 -22.66
N GLY A 417 -36.44 7.02 -23.29
CA GLY A 417 -36.28 8.22 -24.10
C GLY A 417 -35.83 8.02 -25.53
N GLY A 418 -36.21 6.90 -26.14
CA GLY A 418 -36.08 6.72 -27.59
C GLY A 418 -34.64 6.39 -28.03
N PHE A 419 -33.91 5.57 -27.27
CA PHE A 419 -32.64 5.06 -27.75
C PHE A 419 -32.84 4.22 -29.00
N ASP A 420 -32.31 4.72 -30.10
CA ASP A 420 -32.30 4.03 -31.40
C ASP A 420 -30.90 4.22 -32.02
N PRO A 421 -30.04 3.18 -31.99
CA PRO A 421 -28.69 3.27 -32.54
C PRO A 421 -28.68 3.35 -34.07
N VAL A 422 -29.73 2.86 -34.75
CA VAL A 422 -29.84 2.89 -36.23
C VAL A 422 -30.20 4.29 -36.70
N LEU A 423 -31.17 4.94 -36.05
CA LEU A 423 -31.53 6.32 -36.34
C LEU A 423 -30.62 7.34 -35.64
N GLY A 424 -29.71 6.87 -34.78
CA GLY A 424 -28.80 7.74 -34.02
C GLY A 424 -29.51 8.60 -32.99
N ASN A 425 -30.65 8.15 -32.41
CA ASN A 425 -31.42 8.88 -31.40
C ASN A 425 -31.08 8.41 -30.00
N ALA A 426 -30.90 9.33 -29.06
CA ALA A 426 -30.66 9.04 -27.63
C ALA A 426 -30.86 10.27 -26.74
N THR A 427 -31.22 10.03 -25.49
CA THR A 427 -31.08 11.02 -24.42
C THR A 427 -29.64 10.95 -23.88
N LEU A 428 -28.96 12.11 -23.76
CA LEU A 428 -27.58 12.24 -23.35
C LEU A 428 -27.49 12.97 -22.01
N GLY A 429 -26.54 12.54 -21.17
CA GLY A 429 -26.12 13.29 -19.97
C GLY A 429 -24.68 13.74 -20.13
N PHE A 430 -24.36 14.94 -19.66
CA PHE A 430 -23.00 15.46 -19.55
C PHE A 430 -22.79 15.92 -18.11
N GLU A 431 -21.80 15.34 -17.44
CA GLU A 431 -21.56 15.60 -16.03
C GLU A 431 -20.11 15.97 -15.80
N THR A 432 -19.89 17.01 -15.02
CA THR A 432 -18.55 17.35 -14.54
C THR A 432 -18.54 17.36 -13.02
N ARG A 433 -17.61 16.62 -12.46
CA ARG A 433 -17.34 16.59 -11.02
C ARG A 433 -15.92 16.99 -10.74
N SER A 434 -15.73 18.08 -9.97
CA SER A 434 -14.44 18.46 -9.40
C SER A 434 -14.39 18.10 -7.92
N ARG A 435 -13.28 17.49 -7.48
CA ARG A 435 -13.08 17.05 -6.11
C ARG A 435 -11.64 17.26 -5.68
N LEU A 436 -11.43 18.04 -4.64
CA LEU A 436 -10.17 18.14 -3.93
C LEU A 436 -10.22 17.24 -2.69
N THR A 437 -9.30 16.31 -2.55
CA THR A 437 -9.17 15.47 -1.36
C THR A 437 -7.82 15.75 -0.71
N LYS A 438 -7.81 16.03 0.59
CA LYS A 438 -6.59 16.22 1.39
C LYS A 438 -6.58 15.19 2.51
N GLN A 439 -5.58 14.31 2.50
CA GLN A 439 -5.39 13.27 3.49
C GLN A 439 -4.06 13.46 4.19
N ASN A 440 -4.06 13.45 5.53
CA ASN A 440 -2.85 13.58 6.32
C ASN A 440 -2.82 12.51 7.39
N ILE A 441 -1.63 11.98 7.68
CA ILE A 441 -1.35 11.12 8.82
C ILE A 441 -0.15 11.71 9.54
N TYR A 442 -0.28 11.97 10.82
CA TYR A 442 0.83 12.29 11.71
C TYR A 442 0.94 11.24 12.80
N ASN A 443 2.13 10.71 12.99
CA ASN A 443 2.45 9.76 14.05
C ASN A 443 3.67 10.25 14.81
N SER A 444 3.58 10.28 16.13
CA SER A 444 4.69 10.51 17.06
C SER A 444 4.75 9.37 18.05
N THR A 445 5.89 8.72 18.15
CA THR A 445 6.08 7.57 19.04
C THR A 445 7.37 7.72 19.82
N LEU A 446 7.25 7.68 21.15
CA LEU A 446 8.35 7.59 22.08
C LEU A 446 8.46 6.15 22.59
N GLN A 447 9.64 5.55 22.46
CA GLN A 447 9.89 4.15 22.84
C GLN A 447 11.12 4.06 23.74
N GLY A 448 11.04 3.22 24.77
CA GLY A 448 12.16 2.83 25.60
C GLY A 448 12.42 1.33 25.53
N THR A 449 13.70 0.97 25.45
CA THR A 449 14.18 -0.42 25.55
C THR A 449 15.22 -0.47 26.64
N HIS A 450 14.99 -1.29 27.65
CA HIS A 450 15.82 -1.38 28.83
C HIS A 450 16.12 -2.84 29.16
N GLN A 451 17.40 -3.16 29.30
CA GLN A 451 17.85 -4.43 29.83
C GLN A 451 18.22 -4.23 31.31
N LEU A 452 17.46 -4.83 32.21
CA LEU A 452 17.62 -4.72 33.65
C LEU A 452 18.35 -5.97 34.18
N GLY A 453 19.65 -5.91 34.24
CA GLY A 453 20.51 -7.07 34.48
C GLY A 453 20.47 -8.04 33.28
N GLU A 454 20.86 -9.29 33.50
CA GLU A 454 20.96 -10.30 32.40
C GLU A 454 19.64 -10.94 32.05
N ARG A 455 18.67 -10.95 32.96
CA ARG A 455 17.44 -11.74 32.85
C ARG A 455 16.20 -10.92 32.49
N PHE A 456 16.15 -9.65 32.86
CA PHE A 456 14.93 -8.84 32.69
C PHE A 456 15.08 -7.82 31.57
N GLY A 457 14.09 -7.76 30.70
CA GLY A 457 13.94 -6.73 29.67
C GLY A 457 12.63 -5.96 29.86
N LEU A 458 12.64 -4.65 29.61
CA LEU A 458 11.48 -3.79 29.60
C LEU A 458 11.44 -3.02 28.29
N ASN A 459 10.33 -3.14 27.56
CA ASN A 459 10.03 -2.33 26.39
C ASN A 459 8.71 -1.59 26.61
N TRP A 460 8.71 -0.31 26.34
CA TRP A 460 7.49 0.50 26.41
C TRP A 460 7.40 1.45 25.22
N SER A 461 6.18 1.83 24.86
CA SER A 461 5.91 2.81 23.83
C SER A 461 4.73 3.69 24.24
N ALA A 462 4.87 5.00 24.03
CA ALA A 462 3.80 5.98 24.10
C ALA A 462 3.58 6.55 22.69
N VAL A 463 2.35 6.49 22.22
CA VAL A 463 1.98 6.79 20.82
C VAL A 463 0.90 7.84 20.78
N TYR A 464 1.11 8.86 19.98
CA TYR A 464 0.08 9.79 19.54
C TYR A 464 0.02 9.77 18.03
N SER A 465 -1.16 9.51 17.48
CA SER A 465 -1.37 9.54 16.03
C SER A 465 -2.66 10.28 15.70
N THR A 466 -2.64 11.01 14.60
CA THR A 466 -3.86 11.61 14.05
C THR A 466 -3.90 11.42 12.55
N ALA A 467 -5.09 11.17 12.03
CA ALA A 467 -5.34 11.06 10.61
C ALA A 467 -6.53 11.94 10.24
N THR A 468 -6.40 12.73 9.19
CA THR A 468 -7.45 13.62 8.71
C THR A 468 -7.74 13.40 7.24
N ASN A 469 -9.01 13.52 6.87
CA ASN A 469 -9.45 13.63 5.49
C ASN A 469 -10.33 14.85 5.33
N GLN A 470 -10.14 15.60 4.26
CA GLN A 470 -10.96 16.75 3.89
C GLN A 470 -11.32 16.68 2.42
N VAL A 471 -12.59 16.79 2.12
CA VAL A 471 -13.13 16.94 0.76
C VAL A 471 -13.92 18.25 0.75
N PRO A 472 -13.23 19.40 0.61
CA PRO A 472 -13.86 20.69 0.60
C PRO A 472 -14.49 20.99 -0.76
N ASP A 473 -15.70 21.50 -0.75
CA ASP A 473 -16.37 22.13 -1.88
C ASP A 473 -16.36 21.26 -3.16
N GLN A 474 -16.63 19.97 -3.00
CA GLN A 474 -16.83 19.08 -4.17
C GLN A 474 -18.00 19.60 -4.98
N THR A 475 -17.78 19.84 -6.25
CA THR A 475 -18.78 20.36 -7.16
C THR A 475 -19.22 19.30 -8.15
N TYR A 476 -20.52 19.23 -8.40
CA TYR A 476 -21.14 18.36 -9.40
C TYR A 476 -22.14 19.17 -10.20
N VAL A 477 -21.97 19.20 -11.53
CA VAL A 477 -22.85 19.91 -12.46
C VAL A 477 -23.29 18.96 -13.57
N PRO A 478 -24.56 18.55 -13.59
CA PRO A 478 -25.14 17.71 -14.64
C PRO A 478 -25.89 18.53 -15.69
N LEU A 479 -25.75 18.15 -16.95
CA LEU A 479 -26.51 18.68 -18.08
C LEU A 479 -27.21 17.54 -18.79
N LEU A 480 -28.38 17.82 -19.32
CA LEU A 480 -29.19 16.89 -20.12
C LEU A 480 -29.27 17.39 -21.56
N GLY A 481 -29.03 16.52 -22.52
CA GLY A 481 -29.11 16.78 -23.94
C GLY A 481 -29.86 15.68 -24.69
N ILE A 482 -30.08 15.90 -25.98
CA ILE A 482 -30.73 14.93 -26.87
C ILE A 482 -29.87 14.81 -28.13
N ARG A 483 -29.69 13.60 -28.63
CA ARG A 483 -29.17 13.31 -29.96
C ARG A 483 -30.33 12.85 -30.85
N GLN A 484 -30.47 13.46 -32.00
CA GLN A 484 -31.44 13.09 -33.04
C GLN A 484 -30.75 12.99 -34.40
N ASN A 485 -30.94 11.90 -35.11
CA ASN A 485 -30.30 11.64 -36.42
C ASN A 485 -28.77 11.88 -36.37
N PHE A 486 -28.12 11.34 -35.33
CA PHE A 486 -26.68 11.49 -35.04
C PHE A 486 -26.23 12.92 -34.69
N VAL A 487 -27.14 13.91 -34.60
CA VAL A 487 -26.80 15.31 -34.24
C VAL A 487 -27.16 15.57 -32.80
N GLU A 488 -26.16 15.99 -32.01
CA GLU A 488 -26.36 16.39 -30.61
C GLU A 488 -26.92 17.80 -30.53
N THR A 489 -27.96 17.98 -29.70
CA THR A 489 -28.63 19.26 -29.52
C THR A 489 -28.09 19.97 -28.27
N ARG A 490 -28.48 21.25 -28.12
CA ARG A 490 -28.15 22.06 -26.93
C ARG A 490 -28.64 21.40 -25.66
N THR A 491 -27.81 21.52 -24.61
CA THR A 491 -28.09 20.95 -23.30
C THR A 491 -28.86 21.92 -22.40
N THR A 492 -29.58 21.36 -21.40
CA THR A 492 -30.14 22.08 -20.26
C THR A 492 -29.42 21.70 -19.00
N VAL A 493 -29.21 22.60 -18.05
CA VAL A 493 -28.58 22.33 -16.76
C VAL A 493 -29.59 21.73 -15.80
N GLN A 494 -29.21 20.71 -15.09
CA GLN A 494 -29.97 20.09 -14.00
C GLN A 494 -29.49 20.61 -12.64
N ASP A 495 -30.12 20.16 -11.56
CA ASP A 495 -29.72 20.53 -10.20
C ASP A 495 -28.28 20.09 -9.90
N GLY A 496 -27.42 21.06 -9.57
CA GLY A 496 -26.03 20.82 -9.19
C GLY A 496 -25.89 20.60 -7.69
N GLN A 497 -24.69 20.21 -7.27
CA GLN A 497 -24.38 19.97 -5.86
C GLN A 497 -23.03 20.60 -5.45
N ARG A 498 -22.97 21.07 -4.20
CA ARG A 498 -21.75 21.51 -3.52
C ARG A 498 -21.66 20.79 -2.18
N ARG A 499 -20.58 20.04 -1.94
CA ARG A 499 -20.42 19.13 -0.80
C ARG A 499 -19.14 19.38 -0.05
N TRP A 500 -19.22 19.32 1.28
CA TRP A 500 -18.08 19.34 2.21
C TRP A 500 -18.13 18.08 3.08
N GLU A 501 -17.03 17.40 3.15
CA GLU A 501 -16.83 16.25 4.03
C GLU A 501 -15.47 16.39 4.71
N HIS A 502 -15.40 16.11 6.00
CA HIS A 502 -14.14 15.94 6.69
C HIS A 502 -14.26 15.02 7.90
N ASN A 503 -13.19 14.30 8.18
CA ASN A 503 -13.08 13.52 9.40
C ASN A 503 -11.70 13.70 10.02
N THR A 504 -11.65 13.50 11.33
CA THR A 504 -10.44 13.43 12.12
C THR A 504 -10.49 12.20 13.00
N ASP A 505 -9.48 11.34 12.85
CA ASP A 505 -9.20 10.22 13.74
C ASP A 505 -8.02 10.59 14.63
N THR A 506 -8.18 10.45 15.95
CA THR A 506 -7.10 10.58 16.93
C THR A 506 -6.92 9.27 17.65
N ASP A 507 -5.68 8.82 17.82
CA ASP A 507 -5.33 7.54 18.44
C ASP A 507 -4.21 7.81 19.48
N LEU A 508 -4.52 7.54 20.75
CA LEU A 508 -3.56 7.59 21.86
C LEU A 508 -3.36 6.17 22.36
N ALA A 509 -2.12 5.66 22.34
CA ALA A 509 -1.84 4.29 22.76
C ALA A 509 -0.59 4.18 23.64
N GLY A 510 -0.65 3.28 24.59
CA GLY A 510 0.47 2.91 25.46
C GLY A 510 0.71 1.40 25.42
N TYR A 511 1.95 1.00 25.21
CA TYR A 511 2.39 -0.40 25.23
C TYR A 511 3.41 -0.60 26.33
N LEU A 512 3.32 -1.72 27.05
CA LEU A 512 4.28 -2.14 28.04
C LEU A 512 4.55 -3.63 27.90
N ASN A 513 5.83 -4.03 27.76
CA ASN A 513 6.23 -5.42 27.63
C ASN A 513 7.41 -5.71 28.57
N LEU A 514 7.26 -6.74 29.39
CA LEU A 514 8.26 -7.25 30.30
C LEU A 514 8.75 -8.61 29.78
N THR A 515 10.04 -8.78 29.68
CA THR A 515 10.68 -10.03 29.25
C THR A 515 11.50 -10.61 30.39
N LEU A 516 11.37 -11.91 30.63
CA LEU A 516 12.15 -12.67 31.61
C LEU A 516 12.81 -13.86 30.93
N LYS A 517 14.14 -13.90 30.95
CA LYS A 517 14.93 -15.06 30.54
C LYS A 517 15.12 -16.02 31.69
N SER A 518 14.73 -17.28 31.52
CA SER A 518 14.85 -18.34 32.51
C SER A 518 15.21 -19.68 31.85
N SER A 519 15.34 -20.73 32.66
CA SER A 519 15.48 -22.11 32.18
C SER A 519 14.42 -22.97 32.87
N VAL A 520 13.71 -23.77 32.09
CA VAL A 520 12.73 -24.74 32.57
C VAL A 520 13.18 -26.13 32.13
N ALA A 521 13.45 -27.00 33.08
CA ALA A 521 13.98 -28.36 32.82
C ALA A 521 15.23 -28.37 31.90
N GLY A 522 16.12 -27.39 32.08
CA GLY A 522 17.35 -27.26 31.29
C GLY A 522 17.16 -26.60 29.91
N ILE A 523 15.94 -26.32 29.48
CA ILE A 523 15.62 -25.64 28.22
C ILE A 523 15.56 -24.14 28.48
N PRO A 524 16.32 -23.31 27.75
CA PRO A 524 16.22 -21.85 27.87
C PRO A 524 14.85 -21.38 27.41
N VAL A 525 14.14 -20.61 28.25
CA VAL A 525 12.81 -20.07 27.98
C VAL A 525 12.81 -18.57 28.25
N GLU A 526 12.31 -17.84 27.28
CA GLU A 526 12.00 -16.42 27.38
C GLU A 526 10.49 -16.24 27.59
N TRP A 527 10.12 -15.69 28.73
CA TRP A 527 8.75 -15.30 29.05
C TRP A 527 8.54 -13.84 28.70
N MET A 528 7.42 -13.50 28.10
CA MET A 528 7.02 -12.12 27.85
C MET A 528 5.59 -11.92 28.32
N ALA A 529 5.41 -10.94 29.19
CA ALA A 529 4.09 -10.46 29.60
C ALA A 529 3.96 -8.99 29.22
N GLY A 530 2.81 -8.59 28.72
CA GLY A 530 2.63 -7.20 28.31
C GLY A 530 1.18 -6.78 28.21
N GLY A 531 1.00 -5.49 28.00
CA GLY A 531 -0.31 -4.88 27.87
C GLY A 531 -0.32 -3.73 26.86
N LEU A 532 -1.51 -3.43 26.41
CA LEU A 532 -1.84 -2.28 25.54
C LEU A 532 -3.09 -1.62 26.09
N PHE A 533 -3.04 -0.30 26.16
CA PHE A 533 -4.24 0.53 26.22
C PHE A 533 -4.25 1.47 25.03
N ARG A 534 -5.39 1.55 24.34
CA ARG A 534 -5.64 2.46 23.22
C ARG A 534 -6.98 3.15 23.38
N ASP A 535 -6.99 4.46 23.20
CA ASP A 535 -8.18 5.28 23.05
C ASP A 535 -8.18 5.91 21.67
N LYS A 536 -9.17 5.56 20.86
CA LYS A 536 -9.35 6.07 19.50
C LYS A 536 -10.66 6.84 19.41
N GLN A 537 -10.60 8.03 18.84
CA GLN A 537 -11.74 8.91 18.66
C GLN A 537 -11.83 9.33 17.21
N ARG A 538 -13.04 9.37 16.67
CA ARG A 538 -13.37 9.92 15.33
C ARG A 538 -14.44 10.99 15.45
N THR A 539 -14.23 12.11 14.79
CA THR A 539 -15.25 13.11 14.49
C THR A 539 -15.46 13.15 12.99
N ASN A 540 -16.72 13.03 12.56
CA ASN A 540 -17.10 13.11 11.14
C ASN A 540 -18.04 14.27 10.89
N PHE A 541 -17.84 14.96 9.74
CA PHE A 541 -18.67 16.07 9.29
C PHE A 541 -19.05 15.90 7.83
N TYR A 542 -20.33 16.17 7.53
CA TYR A 542 -20.89 16.13 6.20
C TYR A 542 -21.85 17.30 6.01
N ASN A 543 -21.77 17.99 4.88
CA ASN A 543 -22.75 18.98 4.46
C ASN A 543 -22.88 19.03 2.94
N ASN A 544 -24.10 19.13 2.42
CA ASN A 544 -24.38 19.22 1.01
C ASN A 544 -25.40 20.33 0.73
N TYR A 545 -25.15 21.08 -0.33
CA TYR A 545 -26.07 22.10 -0.85
C TYR A 545 -26.47 21.69 -2.26
N THR A 546 -27.78 21.85 -2.55
CA THR A 546 -28.35 21.62 -3.88
C THR A 546 -28.56 22.96 -4.56
N LEU A 547 -27.96 23.12 -5.71
CA LEU A 547 -28.00 24.34 -6.53
C LEU A 547 -28.98 24.11 -7.69
N ARG A 548 -30.06 24.89 -7.73
CA ARG A 548 -31.03 24.88 -8.83
C ARG A 548 -30.68 25.97 -9.81
N PRO A 549 -30.64 25.72 -11.13
CA PRO A 549 -30.48 26.81 -12.11
C PRO A 549 -31.64 27.77 -12.03
N THR A 550 -31.35 29.06 -11.99
CA THR A 550 -32.38 30.12 -11.93
C THR A 550 -33.30 30.09 -13.17
N ASN A 551 -32.71 29.70 -14.34
CA ASN A 551 -33.47 29.44 -15.55
C ASN A 551 -33.26 27.97 -16.00
N PRO A 552 -34.12 27.02 -15.61
CA PRO A 552 -34.00 25.61 -15.98
C PRO A 552 -34.22 25.34 -17.48
N PHE A 553 -34.77 26.30 -18.23
CA PHE A 553 -35.03 26.21 -19.68
C PHE A 553 -33.89 26.81 -20.52
N ALA A 554 -32.89 27.44 -19.89
CA ALA A 554 -31.73 27.95 -20.60
C ALA A 554 -31.01 26.79 -21.33
N ARG A 555 -30.69 27.01 -22.60
CA ARG A 555 -29.99 26.03 -23.44
C ARG A 555 -28.57 26.45 -23.71
N TYR A 556 -27.65 25.53 -23.50
CA TYR A 556 -26.22 25.74 -23.68
C TYR A 556 -25.73 24.86 -24.85
N GLY A 557 -24.60 25.20 -25.45
CA GLY A 557 -23.99 24.40 -26.50
C GLY A 557 -23.58 22.98 -26.01
N VAL A 558 -23.43 22.04 -26.92
CA VAL A 558 -23.02 20.66 -26.59
C VAL A 558 -21.61 20.59 -25.97
N ASP A 559 -20.73 21.55 -26.32
CA ASP A 559 -19.39 21.69 -25.78
C ASP A 559 -19.30 22.69 -24.63
N PHE A 560 -20.43 22.97 -23.96
CA PHE A 560 -20.49 23.95 -22.88
C PHE A 560 -19.71 23.45 -21.67
N THR A 561 -18.73 24.23 -21.26
CA THR A 561 -17.85 23.94 -20.13
C THR A 561 -17.65 25.13 -19.17
N ASP A 562 -18.14 26.34 -19.54
CA ASP A 562 -18.07 27.52 -18.69
C ASP A 562 -19.28 27.59 -17.74
N TYR A 563 -19.26 26.76 -16.71
CA TYR A 563 -20.33 26.69 -15.70
C TYR A 563 -20.49 27.98 -14.86
N ASN A 564 -19.56 28.92 -14.99
CA ASN A 564 -19.65 30.24 -14.33
C ASN A 564 -20.70 31.17 -14.95
N GLN A 565 -21.19 30.84 -16.15
CA GLN A 565 -22.30 31.51 -16.79
C GLN A 565 -23.66 31.13 -16.19
N ILE A 566 -23.73 30.00 -15.46
CA ILE A 566 -24.96 29.52 -14.85
C ILE A 566 -25.24 30.32 -13.59
N THR A 567 -26.44 30.87 -13.48
CA THR A 567 -26.93 31.48 -12.24
C THR A 567 -27.74 30.47 -11.45
N TRP A 568 -27.51 30.45 -10.14
CA TRP A 568 -28.01 29.42 -9.24
C TRP A 568 -28.88 30.01 -8.13
N THR A 569 -29.91 29.29 -7.72
CA THR A 569 -30.63 29.44 -6.46
C THR A 569 -30.31 28.24 -5.57
N ILE A 570 -30.32 28.43 -4.25
CA ILE A 570 -30.01 27.36 -3.29
C ILE A 570 -31.32 26.76 -2.78
N GLN A 571 -31.53 25.46 -3.02
CA GLN A 571 -32.77 24.78 -2.60
C GLN A 571 -32.83 24.52 -1.08
N ASN A 572 -31.69 24.19 -0.49
CA ASN A 572 -31.54 23.93 0.93
C ASN A 572 -30.52 24.88 1.55
N PRO A 573 -30.86 26.16 1.77
CA PRO A 573 -29.90 27.20 2.17
C PRO A 573 -29.27 26.97 3.55
N LEU A 574 -29.85 26.13 4.41
CA LEU A 574 -29.25 25.70 5.69
C LEU A 574 -28.29 24.52 5.51
N GLY A 575 -28.18 23.94 4.29
CA GLY A 575 -27.41 22.72 4.01
C GLY A 575 -28.13 21.47 4.46
N SER A 576 -27.43 20.35 4.39
CA SER A 576 -27.89 19.01 4.79
C SER A 576 -27.10 18.46 5.98
N VAL A 577 -26.85 19.28 6.98
CA VAL A 577 -26.10 18.89 8.20
C VAL A 577 -26.88 17.95 9.10
N ALA A 578 -28.24 17.98 9.04
CA ALA A 578 -29.09 17.00 9.72
C ALA A 578 -28.98 15.64 9.00
N SER A 579 -27.82 15.02 9.09
CA SER A 579 -27.45 13.76 8.46
C SER A 579 -26.78 12.85 9.45
N ALA A 580 -27.04 11.55 9.37
CA ALA A 580 -26.37 10.53 10.15
C ALA A 580 -24.85 10.47 9.92
N LEU A 581 -24.35 11.11 8.87
CA LEU A 581 -22.91 11.27 8.61
C LEU A 581 -22.22 12.29 9.52
N ASN A 582 -22.99 13.07 10.29
CA ASN A 582 -22.46 13.94 11.34
C ASN A 582 -22.49 13.20 12.68
N TYR A 583 -21.39 12.55 13.02
CA TYR A 583 -21.28 11.73 14.22
C TYR A 583 -19.91 11.85 14.87
N ASP A 584 -19.87 11.53 16.15
CA ASP A 584 -18.66 11.24 16.89
C ASP A 584 -18.64 9.74 17.22
N ALA A 585 -17.45 9.12 17.19
CA ALA A 585 -17.30 7.70 17.52
C ALA A 585 -16.02 7.48 18.32
N SER A 586 -16.03 6.42 19.14
CA SER A 586 -14.91 6.05 20.00
C SER A 586 -14.68 4.54 20.01
N GLU A 587 -13.42 4.13 20.16
CA GLU A 587 -13.02 2.74 20.38
C GLU A 587 -11.92 2.71 21.43
N GLN A 588 -12.23 2.12 22.60
CA GLN A 588 -11.26 1.85 23.64
C GLN A 588 -10.89 0.37 23.63
N THR A 589 -9.60 0.08 23.59
CA THR A 589 -9.07 -1.28 23.62
C THR A 589 -8.09 -1.40 24.77
N ALA A 590 -8.39 -2.28 25.74
CA ALA A 590 -7.48 -2.70 26.79
C ALA A 590 -7.12 -4.17 26.56
N SER A 591 -5.83 -4.50 26.59
CA SER A 591 -5.41 -5.87 26.37
C SER A 591 -4.20 -6.25 27.20
N GLY A 592 -4.13 -7.55 27.55
CA GLY A 592 -2.97 -8.17 28.17
C GLY A 592 -2.60 -9.46 27.47
N PHE A 593 -1.33 -9.83 27.51
CA PHE A 593 -0.87 -11.11 26.98
C PHE A 593 0.22 -11.73 27.85
N LEU A 594 0.28 -13.05 27.76
CA LEU A 594 1.38 -13.86 28.28
C LEU A 594 1.89 -14.77 27.16
N GLN A 595 3.19 -14.74 26.93
CA GLN A 595 3.88 -15.51 25.89
C GLN A 595 5.10 -16.20 26.48
N PHE A 596 5.38 -17.42 26.05
CA PHE A 596 6.68 -18.06 26.24
C PHE A 596 7.33 -18.36 24.90
N ARG A 597 8.66 -18.39 24.90
CA ARG A 597 9.47 -18.77 23.76
C ARG A 597 10.62 -19.65 24.23
N THR A 598 10.71 -20.87 23.72
CA THR A 598 11.92 -21.70 23.90
C THR A 598 12.99 -21.21 22.93
N THR A 599 14.24 -21.08 23.40
CA THR A 599 15.35 -20.60 22.55
C THR A 599 16.35 -21.70 22.18
N GLY A 600 16.00 -22.97 22.47
CA GLY A 600 16.82 -24.14 22.13
C GLY A 600 16.73 -24.55 20.66
N GLN A 601 17.81 -25.08 20.12
CA GLN A 601 17.80 -25.73 18.80
C GLN A 601 17.75 -27.26 18.96
N PRO A 602 17.19 -28.00 17.99
CA PRO A 602 16.66 -27.57 16.69
C PRO A 602 15.19 -27.08 16.72
N LEU A 603 14.53 -27.17 17.88
CA LEU A 603 13.12 -26.85 18.03
C LEU A 603 12.92 -25.56 18.82
N GLU A 604 12.20 -24.60 18.25
CA GLU A 604 11.76 -23.38 18.92
C GLU A 604 10.24 -23.37 18.95
N VAL A 605 9.66 -23.14 20.12
CA VAL A 605 8.23 -23.06 20.33
C VAL A 605 7.89 -21.70 20.93
N ILE A 606 6.93 -21.01 20.33
CA ILE A 606 6.35 -19.77 20.88
C ILE A 606 4.86 -20.06 21.12
N GLY A 607 4.41 -19.88 22.33
CA GLY A 607 3.01 -20.09 22.68
C GLY A 607 2.53 -19.06 23.68
N GLY A 608 1.23 -18.86 23.73
CA GLY A 608 0.63 -17.95 24.69
C GLY A 608 -0.79 -17.57 24.36
N VAL A 609 -1.28 -16.63 25.11
CA VAL A 609 -2.64 -16.11 25.01
C VAL A 609 -2.64 -14.60 25.13
N ARG A 610 -3.46 -13.95 24.35
CA ARG A 610 -3.80 -12.54 24.43
C ARG A 610 -5.28 -12.39 24.73
N VAL A 611 -5.63 -11.49 25.61
CA VAL A 611 -7.02 -11.12 25.92
C VAL A 611 -7.20 -9.65 25.53
N GLU A 612 -8.20 -9.36 24.71
CA GLU A 612 -8.54 -8.00 24.29
C GLU A 612 -9.97 -7.65 24.70
N HIS A 613 -10.11 -6.61 25.49
CA HIS A 613 -11.40 -6.00 25.84
C HIS A 613 -11.61 -4.75 24.98
N THR A 614 -12.74 -4.67 24.29
CA THR A 614 -13.09 -3.59 23.39
C THR A 614 -14.42 -2.97 23.77
N ASN A 615 -14.44 -1.63 23.87
CA ASN A 615 -15.64 -0.82 23.96
C ASN A 615 -15.66 0.11 22.76
N GLN A 616 -16.61 -0.09 21.84
CA GLN A 616 -16.73 0.67 20.59
C GLN A 616 -18.14 1.25 20.50
N GLY A 617 -18.25 2.53 20.14
CA GLY A 617 -19.55 3.17 20.00
C GLY A 617 -19.55 4.40 19.10
N TYR A 618 -20.78 4.92 18.84
CA TYR A 618 -21.00 6.16 18.09
C TYR A 618 -22.15 6.96 18.71
N ALA A 619 -22.15 8.26 18.45
CA ALA A 619 -23.23 9.19 18.77
C ALA A 619 -23.44 10.14 17.59
N MET A 620 -24.66 10.19 17.06
CA MET A 620 -25.05 11.10 15.99
C MET A 620 -25.27 12.51 16.54
N LYS A 621 -24.76 13.51 15.83
CA LYS A 621 -24.93 14.93 16.21
C LYS A 621 -26.33 15.46 15.95
N PHE A 622 -27.06 14.82 15.03
CA PHE A 622 -28.42 15.17 14.65
C PHE A 622 -29.33 13.94 14.72
N PRO A 623 -29.81 13.56 15.91
CA PRO A 623 -30.51 12.29 16.14
C PRO A 623 -31.97 12.29 15.67
N ILE A 624 -32.52 13.39 15.17
CA ILE A 624 -33.93 13.52 14.83
C ILE A 624 -34.32 12.57 13.69
N GLY A 625 -35.33 11.71 13.92
CA GLY A 625 -35.85 10.79 12.93
C GLY A 625 -35.03 9.50 12.72
N GLU A 626 -34.06 9.22 13.60
CA GLU A 626 -33.27 8.00 13.58
C GLU A 626 -33.60 7.09 14.76
N ASP A 627 -33.86 5.80 14.50
CA ASP A 627 -34.21 4.82 15.53
C ASP A 627 -33.03 4.49 16.47
N ASN A 628 -31.78 4.58 15.95
CA ASN A 628 -30.56 4.28 16.66
C ASN A 628 -29.57 5.45 16.60
N PRO A 629 -29.83 6.58 17.28
CA PRO A 629 -28.97 7.76 17.24
C PRO A 629 -27.64 7.57 17.96
N THR A 630 -27.56 6.60 18.85
CA THR A 630 -26.35 6.14 19.54
C THR A 630 -26.27 4.63 19.50
N GLY A 631 -25.07 4.08 19.50
CA GLY A 631 -24.86 2.65 19.58
C GLY A 631 -23.55 2.33 20.27
N SER A 632 -23.50 1.22 20.98
CA SER A 632 -22.26 0.72 21.60
C SER A 632 -22.21 -0.80 21.56
N GLN A 633 -20.97 -1.32 21.47
CA GLN A 633 -20.66 -2.73 21.53
C GLN A 633 -19.49 -2.93 22.51
N ILE A 634 -19.69 -3.81 23.50
CA ILE A 634 -18.66 -4.18 24.48
C ILE A 634 -18.45 -5.69 24.41
N TYR A 635 -17.20 -6.09 24.24
CA TYR A 635 -16.86 -7.51 24.14
C TYR A 635 -15.42 -7.79 24.58
N THR A 636 -15.16 -9.04 24.94
CA THR A 636 -13.83 -9.52 25.31
C THR A 636 -13.51 -10.75 24.48
N ASP A 637 -12.34 -10.76 23.87
CA ASP A 637 -11.87 -11.85 23.03
C ASP A 637 -10.60 -12.49 23.61
N VAL A 638 -10.57 -13.83 23.60
CA VAL A 638 -9.42 -14.64 23.99
C VAL A 638 -8.76 -15.18 22.72
N LEU A 639 -7.49 -14.83 22.52
CA LEU A 639 -6.73 -15.06 21.29
C LEU A 639 -5.51 -15.93 21.60
N PRO A 640 -5.65 -17.26 21.63
CA PRO A 640 -4.52 -18.18 21.80
C PRO A 640 -3.69 -18.24 20.53
N SER A 641 -2.37 -18.46 20.68
CA SER A 641 -1.50 -18.77 19.55
C SER A 641 -0.36 -19.71 19.92
N LEU A 642 0.04 -20.53 18.94
CA LEU A 642 1.15 -21.49 19.05
C LEU A 642 1.92 -21.52 17.75
N HIS A 643 3.22 -21.30 17.82
CA HIS A 643 4.13 -21.34 16.66
C HIS A 643 5.26 -22.31 16.97
N VAL A 644 5.52 -23.23 16.07
CA VAL A 644 6.58 -24.21 16.17
C VAL A 644 7.52 -24.00 14.99
N ARG A 645 8.80 -23.83 15.25
CA ARG A 645 9.85 -23.76 14.25
C ARG A 645 10.86 -24.88 14.47
N TYR A 646 10.98 -25.77 13.51
CA TYR A 646 11.97 -26.85 13.51
C TYR A 646 13.07 -26.57 12.50
N ARG A 647 14.32 -26.55 12.96
CA ARG A 647 15.54 -26.33 12.17
C ARG A 647 16.36 -27.60 12.12
N PRO A 648 16.17 -28.50 11.14
CA PRO A 648 17.01 -29.69 10.98
C PRO A 648 18.47 -29.34 10.67
N ASN A 649 18.71 -28.19 10.03
CA ASN A 649 20.02 -27.61 9.73
C ASN A 649 19.92 -26.09 9.58
N GLU A 650 21.05 -25.39 9.37
CA GLU A 650 21.09 -23.93 9.26
C GLU A 650 20.38 -23.37 8.03
N LEU A 651 20.15 -24.16 6.99
CA LEU A 651 19.59 -23.70 5.72
C LEU A 651 18.07 -23.92 5.65
N THR A 652 17.49 -24.71 6.55
CA THR A 652 16.12 -25.19 6.43
C THR A 652 15.30 -24.88 7.68
N ASN A 653 14.10 -24.34 7.49
CA ASN A 653 13.09 -24.21 8.54
C ASN A 653 11.80 -24.92 8.13
N TRP A 654 11.17 -25.57 9.09
CA TRP A 654 9.78 -25.97 9.06
C TRP A 654 9.04 -25.13 10.09
N ARG A 655 7.92 -24.52 9.69
CA ARG A 655 7.07 -23.71 10.59
C ARG A 655 5.66 -24.25 10.59
N LEU A 656 5.10 -24.45 11.78
CA LEU A 656 3.69 -24.71 12.00
C LEU A 656 3.17 -23.61 12.92
N SER A 657 2.07 -22.96 12.55
CA SER A 657 1.46 -21.91 13.34
C SER A 657 -0.04 -22.14 13.45
N TYR A 658 -0.57 -21.97 14.67
CA TYR A 658 -1.98 -21.78 14.94
C TYR A 658 -2.15 -20.45 15.67
N PHE A 659 -3.14 -19.66 15.27
CA PHE A 659 -3.50 -18.45 15.99
C PHE A 659 -4.95 -18.07 15.75
N ARG A 660 -5.60 -17.53 16.79
CA ARG A 660 -6.90 -16.89 16.68
C ARG A 660 -6.73 -15.40 16.48
N SER A 661 -7.52 -14.82 15.57
CA SER A 661 -7.54 -13.40 15.26
C SER A 661 -8.97 -12.90 15.12
N LEU A 662 -9.15 -11.60 15.08
CA LEU A 662 -10.45 -10.97 14.92
C LEU A 662 -10.40 -9.84 13.88
N ASN A 663 -11.58 -9.35 13.48
CA ASN A 663 -11.71 -8.12 12.71
C ASN A 663 -12.91 -7.32 13.22
N ARG A 664 -12.66 -6.11 13.69
CA ARG A 664 -13.66 -5.20 14.22
C ARG A 664 -14.37 -4.44 13.11
N PRO A 665 -15.67 -4.14 13.25
CA PRO A 665 -16.35 -3.19 12.37
C PRO A 665 -15.67 -1.80 12.39
N GLY A 666 -15.73 -1.08 11.27
CA GLY A 666 -15.33 0.31 11.21
C GLY A 666 -16.38 1.25 11.78
N PHE A 667 -16.01 2.44 12.22
CA PHE A 667 -16.97 3.44 12.74
C PHE A 667 -18.03 3.78 11.71
N PHE A 668 -17.64 4.02 10.48
CA PHE A 668 -18.59 4.30 9.40
C PHE A 668 -19.57 3.14 9.17
N GLU A 669 -19.16 1.90 9.37
CA GLU A 669 -19.99 0.71 9.12
C GLU A 669 -21.11 0.51 10.13
N ILE A 670 -20.89 0.94 11.38
CA ILE A 670 -21.87 0.78 12.47
C ILE A 670 -22.83 1.96 12.61
N VAL A 671 -22.55 3.13 12.03
CA VAL A 671 -23.45 4.28 12.03
C VAL A 671 -24.59 4.04 11.04
N PRO A 672 -25.87 4.24 11.39
CA PRO A 672 -27.03 3.97 10.52
C PRO A 672 -27.23 5.08 9.47
N TYR A 673 -26.18 5.48 8.77
CA TYR A 673 -26.24 6.50 7.71
C TYR A 673 -26.95 5.97 6.46
N ARG A 674 -27.43 6.92 5.66
CA ARG A 674 -27.91 6.70 4.29
C ARG A 674 -27.28 7.73 3.36
N ILE A 675 -26.64 7.26 2.29
CA ILE A 675 -26.09 8.10 1.24
C ILE A 675 -26.68 7.64 -0.08
N VAL A 676 -27.22 8.60 -0.84
CA VAL A 676 -27.66 8.35 -2.21
C VAL A 676 -26.47 8.63 -3.12
N ASN A 677 -25.96 7.57 -3.76
CA ASN A 677 -24.92 7.66 -4.78
C ASN A 677 -25.53 7.49 -6.18
N GLU A 678 -24.69 7.65 -7.19
CA GLU A 678 -25.12 7.55 -8.60
C GLU A 678 -25.58 6.15 -9.00
N GLU A 679 -25.07 5.11 -8.29
CA GLU A 679 -25.28 3.70 -8.66
C GLU A 679 -26.30 3.01 -7.73
N TYR A 680 -26.23 3.30 -6.42
CA TYR A 680 -27.10 2.71 -5.39
C TYR A 680 -27.03 3.53 -4.11
N GLN A 681 -27.99 3.31 -3.20
CA GLN A 681 -27.91 3.88 -1.85
C GLN A 681 -26.88 3.11 -1.03
N GLU A 682 -26.11 3.80 -0.19
CA GLU A 682 -25.26 3.19 0.82
C GLU A 682 -25.90 3.31 2.20
N ARG A 683 -25.76 2.28 3.03
CA ARG A 683 -26.29 2.27 4.39
C ARG A 683 -25.34 1.56 5.33
N GLY A 684 -25.18 2.10 6.56
CA GLY A 684 -24.50 1.43 7.67
C GLY A 684 -25.37 0.43 8.41
N ASN A 685 -24.76 -0.37 9.29
CA ASN A 685 -25.44 -1.43 10.03
C ASN A 685 -25.02 -1.41 11.52
N PRO A 686 -25.83 -0.84 12.42
CA PRO A 686 -25.50 -0.77 13.86
C PRO A 686 -25.45 -2.14 14.56
N ASN A 687 -26.02 -3.18 13.94
CA ASN A 687 -26.03 -4.55 14.47
C ASN A 687 -24.84 -5.41 14.00
N LEU A 688 -23.87 -4.80 13.34
CA LEU A 688 -22.72 -5.50 12.77
C LEU A 688 -21.82 -6.07 13.87
N LYS A 689 -21.54 -7.38 13.80
CA LYS A 689 -20.69 -8.10 14.75
C LYS A 689 -19.26 -8.20 14.24
N ARG A 690 -18.29 -8.29 15.15
CA ARG A 690 -16.91 -8.59 14.79
C ARG A 690 -16.76 -9.98 14.17
N ALA A 691 -15.85 -10.14 13.21
CA ALA A 691 -15.46 -11.45 12.72
C ALA A 691 -14.37 -12.06 13.60
N ILE A 692 -14.38 -13.39 13.77
CA ILE A 692 -13.35 -14.15 14.48
C ILE A 692 -12.82 -15.21 13.53
N ALA A 693 -11.50 -15.42 13.51
CA ALA A 693 -10.88 -16.42 12.64
C ALA A 693 -9.89 -17.30 13.39
N ASP A 694 -9.99 -18.60 13.16
CA ASP A 694 -8.99 -19.59 13.51
C ASP A 694 -8.11 -19.85 12.29
N ASN A 695 -6.78 -19.71 12.46
CA ASN A 695 -5.81 -19.76 11.38
C ASN A 695 -4.77 -20.86 11.63
N ILE A 696 -4.44 -21.63 10.60
CA ILE A 696 -3.40 -22.65 10.62
C ILE A 696 -2.49 -22.43 9.42
N ASP A 697 -1.17 -22.41 9.66
CA ASP A 697 -0.14 -22.25 8.65
C ASP A 697 0.92 -23.35 8.80
N LEU A 698 1.28 -23.98 7.68
CA LEU A 698 2.43 -24.87 7.57
C LEU A 698 3.36 -24.35 6.48
N ARG A 699 4.65 -24.14 6.79
CA ARG A 699 5.59 -23.57 5.83
C ARG A 699 6.94 -24.26 5.89
N TYR A 700 7.44 -24.65 4.73
CA TYR A 700 8.82 -25.09 4.50
C TYR A 700 9.62 -23.95 3.92
N GLU A 701 10.82 -23.69 4.45
CA GLU A 701 11.72 -22.62 4.00
C GLU A 701 13.13 -23.21 3.80
N PHE A 702 13.73 -22.90 2.66
CA PHE A 702 15.08 -23.29 2.31
C PHE A 702 15.89 -22.10 1.82
N PHE A 703 17.02 -21.83 2.46
CA PHE A 703 17.91 -20.69 2.20
C PHE A 703 19.29 -21.19 1.76
N PRO A 704 19.46 -21.66 0.51
CA PRO A 704 20.71 -22.27 0.07
C PRO A 704 21.88 -21.29 0.04
N ARG A 705 21.62 -19.99 -0.16
CA ARG A 705 22.61 -18.91 -0.20
C ARG A 705 22.04 -17.63 0.39
N ALA A 706 22.91 -16.65 0.70
CA ALA A 706 22.54 -15.39 1.37
C ALA A 706 21.46 -14.56 0.65
N LEU A 707 21.33 -14.69 -0.68
CA LEU A 707 20.36 -13.96 -1.50
C LEU A 707 19.28 -14.86 -2.10
N GLU A 708 19.36 -16.16 -1.90
CA GLU A 708 18.48 -17.17 -2.49
C GLU A 708 17.53 -17.73 -1.46
N GLN A 709 16.35 -18.09 -1.91
CA GLN A 709 15.35 -18.76 -1.08
C GLN A 709 14.42 -19.61 -1.92
N PHE A 710 13.87 -20.64 -1.29
CA PHE A 710 12.74 -21.41 -1.78
C PHE A 710 11.80 -21.68 -0.61
N MET A 711 10.54 -21.32 -0.77
CA MET A 711 9.54 -21.45 0.29
C MET A 711 8.26 -22.06 -0.28
N VAL A 712 7.66 -22.96 0.47
CA VAL A 712 6.34 -23.53 0.18
C VAL A 712 5.51 -23.47 1.44
N GLY A 713 4.32 -22.91 1.37
CA GLY A 713 3.41 -22.75 2.50
C GLY A 713 2.00 -23.20 2.18
N LEU A 714 1.34 -23.82 3.15
CA LEU A 714 -0.09 -24.11 3.15
C LEU A 714 -0.75 -23.28 4.25
N PHE A 715 -1.92 -22.75 3.99
CA PHE A 715 -2.70 -22.04 4.99
C PHE A 715 -4.17 -22.43 4.95
N TYR A 716 -4.80 -22.39 6.12
CA TYR A 716 -6.23 -22.62 6.30
C TYR A 716 -6.80 -21.61 7.31
N LYS A 717 -7.97 -21.05 7.01
CA LYS A 717 -8.67 -20.10 7.87
C LYS A 717 -10.15 -20.49 7.94
N HIS A 718 -10.67 -20.54 9.15
CA HIS A 718 -12.10 -20.64 9.42
C HIS A 718 -12.58 -19.34 10.04
N ILE A 719 -13.55 -18.67 9.42
CA ILE A 719 -13.96 -17.32 9.76
C ILE A 719 -15.43 -17.36 10.18
N GLN A 720 -15.70 -16.96 11.40
CA GLN A 720 -17.04 -16.79 11.95
C GLN A 720 -17.48 -15.34 11.78
N ASN A 721 -18.74 -15.11 11.39
CA ASN A 721 -19.33 -13.80 11.17
C ASN A 721 -18.50 -12.91 10.24
N PRO A 722 -18.03 -13.38 9.07
CA PRO A 722 -17.31 -12.52 8.14
C PRO A 722 -18.16 -11.29 7.80
N ILE A 723 -17.49 -10.12 7.71
CA ILE A 723 -18.15 -8.88 7.33
C ILE A 723 -17.92 -8.68 5.84
N GLU A 724 -18.99 -8.60 5.07
CA GLU A 724 -18.94 -8.27 3.64
C GLU A 724 -19.91 -7.17 3.28
N TYR A 725 -19.54 -6.38 2.27
CA TYR A 725 -20.43 -5.42 1.65
C TYR A 725 -21.22 -6.08 0.52
N THR A 726 -22.54 -5.97 0.58
CA THR A 726 -23.43 -6.54 -0.42
C THR A 726 -24.51 -5.54 -0.79
N LEU A 727 -25.06 -5.69 -1.97
CA LEU A 727 -26.34 -5.07 -2.32
C LEU A 727 -27.46 -5.83 -1.59
N GLN A 728 -28.27 -5.11 -0.82
CA GLN A 728 -29.33 -5.65 0.02
C GLN A 728 -30.65 -4.92 -0.27
N LYS A 729 -31.76 -5.60 0.03
CA LYS A 729 -33.09 -5.01 -0.09
C LYS A 729 -33.45 -4.28 1.20
N ASP A 730 -34.01 -3.07 1.12
CA ASP A 730 -34.52 -2.38 2.30
C ASP A 730 -35.81 -3.09 2.79
N ALA A 731 -35.78 -3.61 4.01
CA ALA A 731 -36.91 -4.30 4.64
C ALA A 731 -38.14 -3.38 4.83
N ILE A 732 -37.93 -2.08 5.00
CA ILE A 732 -38.98 -1.09 5.31
C ILE A 732 -39.65 -0.58 4.02
N ARG A 733 -38.88 -0.33 2.97
CA ARG A 733 -39.35 0.25 1.71
C ARG A 733 -39.51 -0.74 0.55
N GLY A 734 -39.26 -2.01 0.80
CA GLY A 734 -39.61 -3.14 -0.07
C GLY A 734 -39.03 -3.19 -1.48
N GLN A 735 -38.67 -2.08 -2.07
CA GLN A 735 -38.20 -1.92 -3.46
C GLN A 735 -36.77 -1.31 -3.54
N ASP A 736 -36.35 -0.55 -2.53
CA ASP A 736 -35.06 0.15 -2.57
C ASP A 736 -33.89 -0.77 -2.29
N LEU A 737 -32.87 -0.68 -3.11
CA LEU A 737 -31.60 -1.38 -2.94
C LEU A 737 -30.63 -0.51 -2.21
N TYR A 738 -29.95 -1.06 -1.21
CA TYR A 738 -28.82 -0.42 -0.60
C TYR A 738 -27.57 -1.30 -0.59
N TYR A 739 -26.43 -0.69 -0.68
CA TYR A 739 -25.12 -1.33 -0.52
C TYR A 739 -24.65 -1.09 0.91
N GLY A 740 -24.36 -2.14 1.64
CA GLY A 740 -23.98 -2.01 3.04
C GLY A 740 -23.32 -3.26 3.60
N PRO A 741 -22.68 -3.11 4.79
CA PRO A 741 -22.00 -4.21 5.45
C PRO A 741 -23.00 -5.12 6.16
N GLY A 742 -22.72 -6.43 6.15
CA GLY A 742 -23.46 -7.44 6.89
C GLY A 742 -22.57 -8.60 7.33
N ASN A 743 -23.02 -9.36 8.32
CA ASN A 743 -22.43 -10.64 8.69
C ASN A 743 -23.20 -11.77 8.01
N PHE A 744 -22.50 -12.58 7.22
CA PHE A 744 -23.11 -13.64 6.43
C PHE A 744 -22.47 -15.00 6.74
N GLY A 745 -23.11 -15.77 7.60
CA GLY A 745 -22.72 -17.16 7.87
C GLY A 745 -21.31 -17.34 8.40
N ASN A 746 -20.67 -18.43 7.99
CA ASN A 746 -19.24 -18.71 8.21
C ASN A 746 -18.55 -18.83 6.87
N ALA A 747 -17.27 -18.53 6.84
CA ALA A 747 -16.45 -18.68 5.65
C ALA A 747 -15.21 -19.53 5.91
N THR A 748 -14.74 -20.21 4.88
CA THR A 748 -13.45 -20.90 4.88
C THR A 748 -12.55 -20.33 3.81
N ASN A 749 -11.24 -20.35 4.06
CA ASN A 749 -10.24 -19.89 3.10
C ASN A 749 -8.98 -20.74 3.26
N PHE A 750 -8.53 -21.42 2.21
CA PHE A 750 -7.31 -22.20 2.21
C PHE A 750 -6.49 -21.96 0.93
N GLY A 751 -5.19 -22.25 1.00
CA GLY A 751 -4.38 -22.11 -0.18
C GLY A 751 -2.94 -22.60 -0.02
N LEU A 752 -2.23 -22.51 -1.14
CA LEU A 752 -0.83 -22.86 -1.31
C LEU A 752 -0.04 -21.62 -1.75
N GLU A 753 1.09 -21.37 -1.13
CA GLU A 753 2.03 -20.33 -1.51
C GLU A 753 3.38 -20.93 -1.89
N VAL A 754 3.97 -20.49 -3.00
CA VAL A 754 5.35 -20.81 -3.40
C VAL A 754 6.09 -19.49 -3.62
N ASP A 755 7.31 -19.39 -3.11
CA ASP A 755 8.20 -18.23 -3.32
C ASP A 755 9.61 -18.71 -3.59
N ALA A 756 10.22 -18.27 -4.66
CA ALA A 756 11.55 -18.68 -5.08
C ALA A 756 12.38 -17.49 -5.56
N ILE A 757 13.64 -17.42 -5.08
CA ILE A 757 14.64 -16.47 -5.59
C ILE A 757 15.90 -17.27 -5.90
N LYS A 758 16.37 -17.19 -7.15
CA LYS A 758 17.57 -17.88 -7.62
C LYS A 758 18.41 -16.96 -8.49
N TYR A 759 19.73 -16.99 -8.29
CA TYR A 759 20.68 -16.23 -9.09
C TYR A 759 21.57 -17.17 -9.92
N PHE A 760 21.82 -16.77 -11.17
CA PHE A 760 22.71 -17.42 -12.13
C PHE A 760 23.69 -16.36 -12.67
N ARG A 761 24.87 -16.26 -12.07
CA ARG A 761 25.85 -15.20 -12.38
C ARG A 761 25.22 -13.78 -12.24
N GLN A 762 25.06 -13.03 -13.36
CA GLN A 762 24.44 -11.70 -13.36
C GLN A 762 22.91 -11.73 -13.40
N TRP A 763 22.31 -12.87 -13.76
CA TRP A 763 20.85 -13.00 -13.87
C TRP A 763 20.26 -13.56 -12.60
N GLY A 764 19.10 -13.05 -12.24
CA GLY A 764 18.30 -13.54 -11.13
C GLY A 764 16.85 -13.73 -11.54
N ILE A 765 16.20 -14.74 -10.98
CA ILE A 765 14.77 -14.98 -11.14
C ILE A 765 14.17 -14.91 -9.74
N LYS A 766 13.14 -14.06 -9.60
CA LYS A 766 12.28 -14.05 -8.44
C LYS A 766 10.87 -14.39 -8.91
N ALA A 767 10.31 -15.46 -8.39
CA ALA A 767 8.97 -15.92 -8.73
C ALA A 767 8.19 -16.24 -7.47
N ASN A 768 6.92 -15.84 -7.43
CA ASN A 768 6.00 -16.35 -6.44
C ASN A 768 4.65 -16.67 -7.07
N TYR A 769 3.98 -17.65 -6.50
CA TYR A 769 2.66 -18.07 -6.91
C TYR A 769 1.83 -18.42 -5.67
N THR A 770 0.58 -18.02 -5.70
CA THR A 770 -0.39 -18.33 -4.65
C THR A 770 -1.68 -18.83 -5.27
N TYR A 771 -2.09 -20.00 -4.84
CA TYR A 771 -3.44 -20.52 -5.05
C TYR A 771 -4.26 -20.28 -3.79
N THR A 772 -5.47 -19.76 -3.95
CA THR A 772 -6.40 -19.51 -2.84
C THR A 772 -7.80 -19.95 -3.23
N HIS A 773 -8.42 -20.72 -2.36
CA HIS A 773 -9.83 -21.10 -2.49
C HIS A 773 -10.57 -20.73 -1.23
N SER A 774 -11.70 -20.03 -1.37
CA SER A 774 -12.58 -19.70 -0.26
C SER A 774 -14.04 -20.01 -0.57
N THR A 775 -14.81 -20.25 0.46
CA THR A 775 -16.25 -20.47 0.37
C THR A 775 -16.99 -19.69 1.43
N ILE A 776 -18.08 -19.04 1.01
CA ILE A 776 -19.07 -18.43 1.87
C ILE A 776 -20.44 -18.68 1.26
N THR A 777 -21.44 -19.03 2.09
CA THR A 777 -22.82 -19.18 1.65
C THR A 777 -23.65 -18.02 2.19
N THR A 778 -24.28 -17.28 1.27
CA THR A 778 -25.06 -16.09 1.60
C THR A 778 -26.48 -16.17 1.01
N PRO A 779 -27.50 -15.63 1.70
CA PRO A 779 -28.83 -15.49 1.12
C PRO A 779 -28.80 -14.44 0.01
N LYS A 780 -29.45 -14.74 -1.12
CA LYS A 780 -29.60 -13.87 -2.26
C LYS A 780 -31.02 -13.89 -2.80
N SER A 781 -31.41 -12.85 -3.50
CA SER A 781 -32.70 -12.75 -4.16
C SER A 781 -32.64 -13.40 -5.54
N ARG A 782 -33.70 -14.17 -5.86
CA ARG A 782 -33.97 -14.67 -7.20
C ARG A 782 -35.30 -14.08 -7.66
N ARG A 783 -35.30 -13.28 -8.73
CA ARG A 783 -36.48 -12.79 -9.39
C ARG A 783 -36.85 -13.73 -10.53
N ILE A 784 -38.03 -14.29 -10.49
CA ILE A 784 -38.58 -15.18 -11.49
C ILE A 784 -39.99 -14.72 -11.89
N ARG A 785 -40.41 -15.09 -13.06
CA ARG A 785 -41.82 -14.95 -13.43
C ARG A 785 -42.57 -16.20 -13.04
N ASN A 786 -43.67 -16.00 -12.29
CA ASN A 786 -44.58 -17.11 -11.98
C ASN A 786 -45.35 -17.57 -13.25
N PRO A 787 -46.09 -18.66 -13.20
CA PRO A 787 -46.86 -19.12 -14.35
C PRO A 787 -47.86 -18.10 -14.86
N GLU A 788 -48.36 -17.19 -14.02
CA GLU A 788 -49.26 -16.11 -14.34
C GLU A 788 -48.55 -14.93 -15.05
N GLY A 789 -47.22 -14.94 -15.09
CA GLY A 789 -46.39 -13.88 -15.71
C GLY A 789 -45.95 -12.76 -14.76
N ASP A 790 -46.36 -12.81 -13.50
CA ASP A 790 -45.99 -11.82 -12.49
C ASP A 790 -44.56 -12.03 -11.98
N LEU A 791 -43.89 -10.93 -11.58
CA LEU A 791 -42.57 -10.98 -10.99
C LEU A 791 -42.62 -11.37 -9.51
N GLU A 792 -42.06 -12.54 -9.19
CA GLU A 792 -41.89 -13.01 -7.82
C GLU A 792 -40.42 -12.91 -7.41
N THR A 793 -40.18 -12.52 -6.14
CA THR A 793 -38.83 -12.49 -5.57
C THR A 793 -38.74 -13.47 -4.42
N ILE A 794 -37.95 -14.52 -4.62
CA ILE A 794 -37.67 -15.56 -3.60
C ILE A 794 -36.25 -15.43 -3.08
N THR A 795 -36.01 -15.87 -1.84
CA THR A 795 -34.67 -15.94 -1.24
C THR A 795 -34.08 -17.32 -1.47
N VAL A 796 -32.86 -17.37 -1.97
CA VAL A 796 -32.08 -18.59 -2.20
C VAL A 796 -30.68 -18.45 -1.61
N ASN A 797 -30.10 -19.56 -1.16
CA ASN A 797 -28.70 -19.55 -0.71
C ASN A 797 -27.76 -19.76 -1.89
N GLN A 798 -26.73 -18.91 -1.98
CA GLN A 798 -25.66 -19.06 -2.96
C GLN A 798 -24.31 -19.22 -2.28
N THR A 799 -23.59 -20.29 -2.64
CA THR A 799 -22.18 -20.47 -2.25
C THR A 799 -21.26 -19.86 -3.29
N ARG A 800 -20.30 -19.05 -2.84
CA ARG A 800 -19.36 -18.34 -3.70
C ARG A 800 -18.01 -18.14 -2.99
N SER A 801 -17.01 -17.65 -3.72
CA SER A 801 -15.78 -17.16 -3.12
C SER A 801 -16.01 -15.86 -2.31
N LEU A 802 -15.10 -15.57 -1.39
CA LEU A 802 -15.08 -14.30 -0.67
C LEU A 802 -14.85 -13.12 -1.63
N TYR A 803 -15.40 -11.97 -1.26
CA TYR A 803 -15.19 -10.70 -1.96
C TYR A 803 -13.69 -10.40 -2.10
N GLY A 804 -13.26 -9.95 -3.28
CA GLY A 804 -11.88 -9.54 -3.56
C GLY A 804 -10.89 -10.70 -3.76
N GLN A 805 -11.28 -11.96 -3.50
CA GLN A 805 -10.39 -13.11 -3.65
C GLN A 805 -10.17 -13.50 -5.11
N SER A 806 -8.89 -13.56 -5.52
CA SER A 806 -8.45 -14.23 -6.75
C SER A 806 -7.96 -15.63 -6.43
N ALA A 807 -8.40 -16.62 -7.21
CA ALA A 807 -7.91 -18.00 -7.03
C ALA A 807 -6.42 -18.13 -7.35
N HIS A 808 -5.90 -17.33 -8.27
CA HIS A 808 -4.51 -17.38 -8.72
C HIS A 808 -3.88 -16.00 -8.69
N VAL A 809 -2.77 -15.85 -7.97
CA VAL A 809 -1.92 -14.66 -7.95
C VAL A 809 -0.49 -15.09 -8.20
N ALA A 810 0.20 -14.46 -9.14
CA ALA A 810 1.57 -14.78 -9.47
C ALA A 810 2.40 -13.53 -9.74
N ASN A 811 3.67 -13.56 -9.38
CA ASN A 811 4.64 -12.56 -9.75
C ASN A 811 5.89 -13.24 -10.31
N LEU A 812 6.42 -12.71 -11.38
CA LEU A 812 7.67 -13.15 -11.99
C LEU A 812 8.54 -11.93 -12.26
N SER A 813 9.76 -11.90 -11.75
CA SER A 813 10.73 -10.86 -12.02
C SER A 813 12.03 -11.47 -12.54
N LEU A 814 12.47 -10.98 -13.68
CA LEU A 814 13.80 -11.22 -14.21
C LEU A 814 14.70 -10.07 -13.76
N LEU A 815 15.75 -10.40 -13.04
CA LEU A 815 16.71 -9.45 -12.49
C LEU A 815 18.04 -9.55 -13.27
N TYR A 816 18.67 -8.42 -13.54
CA TYR A 816 20.03 -8.35 -14.06
C TYR A 816 20.88 -7.52 -13.11
N LYS A 817 22.03 -8.05 -12.67
CA LYS A 817 22.97 -7.36 -11.77
C LYS A 817 24.39 -7.53 -12.28
N ASP A 818 24.98 -6.45 -12.79
CA ASP A 818 26.37 -6.39 -13.21
C ASP A 818 27.12 -5.34 -12.39
N ALA A 819 27.70 -5.78 -11.27
CA ALA A 819 28.43 -4.89 -10.37
C ALA A 819 29.69 -4.29 -11.03
N ALA A 820 30.33 -5.04 -11.95
CA ALA A 820 31.55 -4.60 -12.63
C ALA A 820 31.29 -3.45 -13.60
N ARG A 821 30.20 -3.55 -14.36
CA ARG A 821 29.77 -2.51 -15.28
C ARG A 821 28.82 -1.49 -14.65
N GLY A 822 28.35 -1.74 -13.42
CA GLY A 822 27.44 -0.87 -12.68
C GLY A 822 26.02 -0.82 -13.25
N TRP A 823 25.53 -1.90 -13.86
CA TRP A 823 24.17 -2.04 -14.35
C TRP A 823 23.33 -2.90 -13.42
N ASP A 824 22.16 -2.43 -13.04
CA ASP A 824 21.11 -3.20 -12.42
C ASP A 824 19.83 -3.03 -13.23
N GLY A 825 19.03 -4.09 -13.39
CA GLY A 825 17.79 -4.04 -14.15
C GLY A 825 16.76 -5.05 -13.64
N GLN A 826 15.51 -4.76 -13.91
CA GLN A 826 14.37 -5.63 -13.56
C GLN A 826 13.29 -5.54 -14.64
N LEU A 827 12.80 -6.70 -15.08
CA LEU A 827 11.55 -6.84 -15.80
C LEU A 827 10.61 -7.66 -14.92
N ALA A 828 9.47 -7.11 -14.55
CA ALA A 828 8.55 -7.73 -13.61
C ALA A 828 7.15 -7.85 -14.22
N ALA A 829 6.55 -9.04 -14.12
CA ALA A 829 5.18 -9.33 -14.49
C ALA A 829 4.40 -9.75 -13.23
N SER A 830 3.21 -9.19 -13.04
CA SER A 830 2.27 -9.54 -11.97
C SER A 830 0.96 -9.98 -12.58
N TYR A 831 0.50 -11.19 -12.25
CA TYR A 831 -0.79 -11.74 -12.65
C TYR A 831 -1.73 -11.76 -11.45
N THR A 832 -2.94 -11.23 -11.64
CA THR A 832 -4.05 -11.37 -10.72
C THR A 832 -5.20 -12.03 -11.46
N GLY A 833 -5.64 -13.19 -10.99
CA GLY A 833 -6.75 -13.93 -11.56
C GLY A 833 -8.11 -13.23 -11.38
N PRO A 834 -9.18 -13.76 -12.00
CA PRO A 834 -10.52 -13.22 -11.83
C PRO A 834 -10.93 -13.22 -10.35
N ARG A 835 -11.72 -12.20 -9.95
CA ARG A 835 -12.24 -12.06 -8.59
C ARG A 835 -13.58 -11.34 -8.56
N ILE A 836 -14.39 -11.57 -7.52
CA ILE A 836 -15.59 -10.79 -7.28
C ILE A 836 -15.17 -9.36 -6.89
N ASN A 837 -15.61 -8.38 -7.66
CA ASN A 837 -15.41 -6.96 -7.43
C ASN A 837 -16.57 -6.33 -6.65
N THR A 838 -17.80 -6.81 -6.87
CA THR A 838 -19.00 -6.36 -6.15
C THR A 838 -19.95 -7.54 -5.99
N VAL A 839 -20.41 -7.75 -4.77
CA VAL A 839 -21.39 -8.82 -4.48
C VAL A 839 -22.79 -8.27 -4.74
N SER A 840 -23.49 -8.88 -5.70
CA SER A 840 -24.88 -8.54 -6.01
C SER A 840 -25.83 -9.15 -4.99
N GLN A 841 -26.97 -8.51 -4.76
CA GLN A 841 -28.07 -9.12 -4.03
C GLN A 841 -28.72 -10.27 -4.84
N PHE A 842 -28.61 -10.26 -6.16
CA PHE A 842 -29.23 -11.25 -7.04
C PHE A 842 -28.30 -12.42 -7.28
N VAL A 843 -28.89 -13.65 -7.29
CA VAL A 843 -28.13 -14.87 -7.57
C VAL A 843 -27.52 -14.79 -8.98
N ASP A 844 -26.27 -15.28 -9.13
CA ASP A 844 -25.49 -15.34 -10.36
C ASP A 844 -25.25 -14.00 -11.09
N ASN A 845 -25.47 -12.87 -10.39
CA ASN A 845 -25.26 -11.53 -10.94
C ASN A 845 -24.14 -10.75 -10.21
N ASP A 846 -23.20 -11.43 -9.57
CA ASP A 846 -22.01 -10.78 -9.00
C ASP A 846 -21.15 -10.16 -10.11
N LEU A 847 -20.56 -9.00 -9.81
CA LEU A 847 -19.65 -8.31 -10.71
C LEU A 847 -18.24 -8.88 -10.52
N TYR A 848 -17.65 -9.36 -11.60
CA TYR A 848 -16.32 -9.96 -11.60
C TYR A 848 -15.31 -9.05 -12.28
N GLN A 849 -14.20 -8.79 -11.63
CA GLN A 849 -13.01 -8.25 -12.30
C GLN A 849 -12.35 -9.38 -13.10
N LYS A 850 -12.06 -9.12 -14.37
CA LYS A 850 -11.31 -10.05 -15.23
C LYS A 850 -9.87 -10.19 -14.75
N GLY A 851 -9.30 -11.37 -14.87
CA GLY A 851 -7.88 -11.58 -14.63
C GLY A 851 -7.02 -10.77 -15.61
N PHE A 852 -5.92 -10.20 -15.11
CA PHE A 852 -5.03 -9.36 -15.91
C PHE A 852 -3.56 -9.58 -15.55
N VAL A 853 -2.70 -9.26 -16.50
CA VAL A 853 -1.24 -9.21 -16.33
C VAL A 853 -0.81 -7.76 -16.41
N GLN A 854 -0.04 -7.30 -15.43
CA GLN A 854 0.70 -6.05 -15.49
C GLN A 854 2.18 -6.34 -15.63
N MET A 855 2.84 -5.64 -16.55
CA MET A 855 4.29 -5.74 -16.76
C MET A 855 4.95 -4.39 -16.58
N ASP A 856 6.04 -4.36 -15.82
CA ASP A 856 6.80 -3.16 -15.49
C ASP A 856 8.29 -3.42 -15.70
N ALA A 857 9.06 -2.37 -16.03
CA ALA A 857 10.50 -2.46 -16.21
C ALA A 857 11.22 -1.34 -15.49
N SER A 858 12.44 -1.63 -15.00
CA SER A 858 13.35 -0.64 -14.46
C SER A 858 14.80 -0.97 -14.80
N ALA A 859 15.62 0.06 -14.95
CA ALA A 859 17.04 -0.07 -15.16
C ALA A 859 17.80 1.03 -14.42
N GLU A 860 18.97 0.70 -13.88
CA GLU A 860 19.85 1.63 -13.17
C GLU A 860 21.29 1.50 -13.71
N LYS A 861 22.00 2.62 -13.79
CA LYS A 861 23.40 2.71 -14.18
C LYS A 861 24.20 3.54 -13.19
N ARG A 862 25.21 2.98 -12.57
CA ARG A 862 26.18 3.70 -11.73
C ARG A 862 27.11 4.54 -12.61
N LEU A 863 27.19 5.83 -12.31
CA LEU A 863 28.01 6.80 -13.07
C LEU A 863 29.37 7.08 -12.41
N GLY A 864 29.56 6.68 -11.14
CA GLY A 864 30.71 7.04 -10.30
C GLY A 864 30.41 8.22 -9.37
N GLY A 865 31.31 8.50 -8.41
CA GLY A 865 31.16 9.63 -7.47
C GLY A 865 29.88 9.57 -6.62
N GLY A 866 29.28 8.39 -6.40
CA GLY A 866 28.01 8.24 -5.68
C GLY A 866 26.74 8.45 -6.53
N PHE A 867 26.88 8.82 -7.81
CA PHE A 867 25.75 9.06 -8.70
C PHE A 867 25.27 7.80 -9.44
N LEU A 868 23.96 7.72 -9.62
CA LEU A 868 23.27 6.62 -10.30
C LEU A 868 22.13 7.22 -11.15
N LEU A 869 22.09 6.87 -12.44
CA LEU A 869 20.98 7.17 -13.35
C LEU A 869 19.98 6.02 -13.32
N PHE A 870 18.69 6.30 -13.32
CA PHE A 870 17.67 5.26 -13.41
C PHE A 870 16.52 5.64 -14.36
N ALA A 871 15.93 4.63 -14.96
CA ALA A 871 14.71 4.73 -15.76
C ALA A 871 13.71 3.66 -15.35
N LYS A 872 12.42 4.01 -15.34
CA LYS A 872 11.32 3.12 -14.95
C LYS A 872 10.16 3.28 -15.93
N VAL A 873 9.52 2.17 -16.28
CA VAL A 873 8.31 2.14 -17.11
C VAL A 873 7.28 1.24 -16.44
N ASN A 874 6.09 1.78 -16.21
CA ASN A 874 4.98 1.04 -15.62
C ASN A 874 3.92 0.72 -16.69
N ASN A 875 3.23 -0.42 -16.51
CA ASN A 875 2.15 -0.90 -17.37
C ASN A 875 2.54 -1.05 -18.85
N LEU A 876 3.68 -1.68 -19.12
CA LEU A 876 4.24 -1.89 -20.48
C LEU A 876 3.21 -2.48 -21.47
N LEU A 877 2.34 -3.38 -21.01
CA LEU A 877 1.34 -4.05 -21.83
C LEU A 877 0.10 -3.17 -22.08
N ASN A 878 -0.03 -2.04 -21.38
CA ASN A 878 -1.23 -1.20 -21.41
C ASN A 878 -2.53 -2.01 -21.19
N THR A 879 -2.50 -2.92 -20.21
CA THR A 879 -3.60 -3.83 -19.94
C THR A 879 -4.77 -3.07 -19.32
N PRO A 880 -6.00 -3.17 -19.90
CA PRO A 880 -7.18 -2.58 -19.30
C PRO A 880 -7.64 -3.39 -18.07
N THR A 881 -8.32 -2.71 -17.15
CA THR A 881 -9.10 -3.37 -16.10
C THR A 881 -10.54 -3.51 -16.56
N GLU A 882 -11.08 -4.74 -16.57
CA GLU A 882 -12.46 -5.03 -16.99
C GLU A 882 -13.25 -5.64 -15.84
N ILE A 883 -14.50 -5.15 -15.68
CA ILE A 883 -15.50 -5.69 -14.76
C ILE A 883 -16.70 -6.15 -15.57
N PHE A 884 -17.20 -7.35 -15.31
CA PHE A 884 -18.28 -7.97 -16.05
C PHE A 884 -19.18 -8.83 -15.14
N ILE A 885 -20.39 -9.11 -15.61
CA ILE A 885 -21.30 -10.13 -15.06
C ILE A 885 -21.24 -11.36 -15.98
N LYS A 886 -21.13 -12.55 -15.39
CA LYS A 886 -21.04 -13.83 -16.13
C LYS A 886 -22.32 -14.16 -16.92
N ASN A 887 -23.42 -13.54 -16.57
CA ASN A 887 -24.71 -13.71 -17.26
C ASN A 887 -24.84 -12.74 -18.43
N VAL A 888 -25.37 -13.21 -19.56
CA VAL A 888 -25.65 -12.42 -20.75
C VAL A 888 -27.14 -12.21 -20.86
N ASN A 889 -27.57 -10.96 -20.97
CA ASN A 889 -28.90 -10.63 -21.37
C ASN A 889 -28.94 -10.35 -22.88
N GLY A 890 -29.72 -11.14 -23.64
CA GLY A 890 -29.84 -10.96 -25.10
C GLY A 890 -30.33 -9.58 -25.54
N LYS A 891 -31.00 -8.83 -24.66
CA LYS A 891 -31.37 -7.42 -24.91
C LYS A 891 -30.19 -6.45 -24.93
N ASN A 892 -29.03 -6.88 -24.47
CA ASN A 892 -27.83 -6.07 -24.50
C ASN A 892 -27.04 -6.21 -25.81
N SER A 893 -27.47 -7.09 -26.72
CA SER A 893 -26.76 -7.34 -28.00
C SER A 893 -26.60 -6.09 -28.87
N ASP A 894 -27.55 -5.17 -28.79
CA ASP A 894 -27.57 -3.95 -29.62
C ASP A 894 -26.89 -2.77 -28.91
N VAL A 895 -26.38 -3.00 -27.70
CA VAL A 895 -25.66 -1.97 -26.96
C VAL A 895 -24.19 -1.89 -27.44
N PRO A 896 -23.73 -0.72 -27.86
CA PRO A 896 -22.34 -0.57 -28.30
C PRO A 896 -21.32 -1.01 -27.23
N ASN A 897 -20.20 -1.56 -27.70
CA ASN A 897 -19.09 -2.05 -26.85
C ASN A 897 -19.41 -3.26 -25.96
N GLN A 898 -20.55 -3.90 -26.09
CA GLN A 898 -20.82 -5.18 -25.46
C GLN A 898 -20.14 -6.31 -26.22
N ASP A 899 -19.50 -7.22 -25.47
CA ASP A 899 -18.92 -8.44 -26.02
C ASP A 899 -19.99 -9.55 -25.96
N VAL A 900 -20.34 -10.13 -27.12
CA VAL A 900 -21.33 -11.21 -27.22
C VAL A 900 -20.83 -12.57 -26.70
N SER A 901 -19.63 -12.66 -26.14
CA SER A 901 -18.93 -13.89 -25.76
C SER A 901 -19.32 -14.47 -24.38
N GLY A 902 -20.56 -14.39 -23.97
CA GLY A 902 -21.05 -15.09 -22.76
C GLY A 902 -20.94 -14.28 -21.47
N ARG A 903 -20.79 -12.96 -21.53
CA ARG A 903 -20.72 -12.06 -20.35
C ARG A 903 -21.25 -10.67 -20.71
N THR A 904 -21.75 -9.94 -19.70
CA THR A 904 -22.13 -8.52 -19.83
C THR A 904 -21.03 -7.64 -19.26
N LEU A 905 -20.42 -6.78 -20.08
CA LEU A 905 -19.43 -5.81 -19.66
C LEU A 905 -20.11 -4.71 -18.81
N ILE A 906 -19.56 -4.43 -17.63
CA ILE A 906 -20.02 -3.35 -16.75
C ILE A 906 -19.05 -2.18 -16.73
N ARG A 907 -17.75 -2.46 -16.80
CA ARG A 907 -16.73 -1.40 -16.76
C ARG A 907 -15.46 -1.84 -17.47
N ARG A 908 -14.81 -0.88 -18.17
CA ARG A 908 -13.49 -1.04 -18.76
C ARG A 908 -12.68 0.23 -18.58
N ASP A 909 -11.53 0.14 -17.88
CA ASP A 909 -10.66 1.28 -17.59
C ASP A 909 -9.32 1.13 -18.31
N PHE A 910 -8.85 2.24 -18.91
CA PHE A 910 -7.53 2.37 -19.53
C PHE A 910 -6.71 3.42 -18.81
N TYR A 911 -5.51 3.07 -18.35
CA TYR A 911 -4.61 3.94 -17.58
C TYR A 911 -3.38 4.39 -18.38
N GLN A 912 -3.06 3.71 -19.48
CA GLN A 912 -1.90 3.89 -20.34
C GLN A 912 -0.57 3.62 -19.59
N ARG A 913 0.56 3.80 -20.28
CA ARG A 913 1.90 3.64 -19.73
C ARG A 913 2.33 4.90 -18.99
N SER A 914 3.27 4.74 -18.06
CA SER A 914 3.95 5.88 -17.44
C SER A 914 5.46 5.68 -17.41
N TYR A 915 6.18 6.76 -17.67
CA TYR A 915 7.63 6.79 -17.80
C TYR A 915 8.22 7.66 -16.71
N VAL A 916 9.34 7.24 -16.11
CA VAL A 916 10.09 8.00 -15.11
C VAL A 916 11.59 7.90 -15.43
N LEU A 917 12.29 9.01 -15.40
CA LEU A 917 13.75 9.11 -15.55
C LEU A 917 14.29 9.94 -14.39
N GLY A 918 15.38 9.49 -13.77
CA GLY A 918 15.91 10.21 -12.63
C GLY A 918 17.36 9.90 -12.31
N ILE A 919 17.90 10.70 -11.39
CA ILE A 919 19.24 10.57 -10.85
C ILE A 919 19.18 10.38 -9.34
N ARG A 920 20.02 9.50 -8.83
CA ARG A 920 20.18 9.23 -7.40
C ARG A 920 21.61 9.49 -6.98
N TYR A 921 21.79 10.12 -5.83
CA TYR A 921 23.07 10.31 -5.17
C TYR A 921 23.09 9.55 -3.85
N LYS A 922 24.19 8.83 -3.59
CA LYS A 922 24.44 8.14 -2.32
C LYS A 922 25.88 8.39 -1.87
N LEU A 923 26.02 9.07 -0.70
CA LEU A 923 27.26 9.27 0.02
C LEU A 923 27.46 8.14 1.07
#